data_9295251314557d644836df163ddee003
#
_entry.id   9295251314557d644836df163ddee003
#
_cell.length_a   1.000
_cell.length_b   1.000
_cell.length_c   1.000
_cell.angle_alpha   90.00
_cell.angle_beta   90.00
_cell.angle_gamma   90.00
#
_symmetry.space_group_name_H-M   'P 1'
#
loop_
_entity.id
_entity.type
_entity.pdbx_description
1 polymer ?
#
loop_
_entity_poly.entity_id
_entity_poly.type
_entity_poly.pdbx_seq_one_letter_code
_entity_poly.pdbx_strand_id
1 'polypeptide(L)'
;MEFVADFETTSVRVYDPKTNKLDKLKSKAFVCAWAIIPVEINPDPEHIQKGRTIQSFLSYVNNLYREIGKHASGKHHPKLSIYTHNLKFDGDFILYEILKSGTAQLINEVRENVLYNFTIKFLDGSEVTFFDSMKIFPISAEKIGKMYGIKKLYGDWDYTKYRDESVEITSQEWGYVFHDVMIISKALADYRSRGYRENTQAAIAYNERLRRTYAKFNKLVAMRLKKNNYEGFRKAFPFDIMPLPFDLHKHLLMAYFGGISWLNPKYACVDLVDAHSYDVHSMYPDKMANFPLPVGQPVIIENPTLEEARRLIYNYDCVIVDVEDLSITLKDERHFPFLMFPTLGTKSIRMQGKIIDCKNEMAVLSNWDFKIMESEYNIHSMKITKVYLFRSKKGQYANFIHFFMEQKTAADKVRNDPNATPEEKQNAEVQRSIAKVMMNSSYGKDGTKLIRQCNSTIYNKDSDILEQQAKDEIAMPEYYLPSAIFICARARFQLFSAAILVRDDFIYSDTDSIKVTSEGNEILKNSPYFDVDPYRLGAWGYEGKYDTARFVRQKTYSYTQNDERHYTVCGAPESIKKSMKIDDFKPGMIITLEQIHEMGLEGRLLPVRVPGGVILEETGFQISTVDNWDEYNGRNMPIDFQLFRDIIKRKNANYK
;
A
#
# COMPACT_ATOMS: atom_id res chain seq x y z
N MET A 1 -0.06 -22.03 18.54
CA MET A 1 -0.72 -21.02 19.39
C MET A 1 -0.29 -19.64 18.94
N GLU A 2 -1.17 -18.65 19.10
CA GLU A 2 -0.93 -17.27 18.65
C GLU A 2 -1.02 -16.33 19.85
N PHE A 3 -0.09 -15.39 19.95
CA PHE A 3 0.01 -14.39 20.99
C PHE A 3 0.23 -13.01 20.38
N VAL A 4 -0.07 -11.96 21.13
CA VAL A 4 0.25 -10.56 20.80
C VAL A 4 1.21 -10.03 21.84
N ALA A 5 2.27 -9.36 21.40
CA ALA A 5 3.22 -8.68 22.26
C ALA A 5 3.42 -7.24 21.83
N ASP A 6 3.80 -6.40 22.79
CA ASP A 6 4.15 -5.00 22.59
C ASP A 6 5.27 -4.58 23.53
N PHE A 7 6.12 -3.62 23.10
CA PHE A 7 7.27 -3.14 23.85
C PHE A 7 7.20 -1.64 24.05
N GLU A 8 7.45 -1.22 25.28
CA GLU A 8 7.77 0.14 25.57
C GLU A 8 9.27 0.32 25.81
N THR A 9 9.81 1.41 25.32
CA THR A 9 11.24 1.62 25.22
C THR A 9 11.69 2.88 25.92
N THR A 10 12.94 2.88 26.35
CA THR A 10 13.64 4.06 26.88
C THR A 10 14.95 4.24 26.13
N SER A 11 15.51 5.44 26.15
CA SER A 11 16.73 5.74 25.40
C SER A 11 17.64 6.72 26.11
N VAL A 12 18.94 6.54 25.92
CA VAL A 12 19.96 7.56 26.20
C VAL A 12 20.32 8.24 24.90
N ARG A 13 20.05 9.52 24.77
CA ARG A 13 20.26 10.30 23.55
C ARG A 13 21.51 11.16 23.70
N VAL A 14 22.43 11.05 22.77
CA VAL A 14 23.63 11.88 22.66
C VAL A 14 23.56 12.65 21.36
N TYR A 15 23.72 13.95 21.40
CA TYR A 15 23.71 14.80 20.21
C TYR A 15 25.11 15.32 19.92
N ASP A 16 25.47 15.39 18.64
CA ASP A 16 26.67 16.02 18.17
C ASP A 16 26.61 17.54 18.46
N PRO A 17 27.55 18.12 19.21
CA PRO A 17 27.49 19.51 19.64
C PRO A 17 27.64 20.53 18.49
N LYS A 18 28.15 20.11 17.33
CA LYS A 18 28.33 21.01 16.19
C LYS A 18 27.14 21.00 15.25
N THR A 19 26.50 19.85 15.07
CA THR A 19 25.42 19.66 14.08
C THR A 19 24.04 19.56 14.72
N ASN A 20 23.97 19.44 16.04
CA ASN A 20 22.76 19.14 16.83
C ASN A 20 21.97 17.92 16.30
N LYS A 21 22.66 16.97 15.65
CA LYS A 21 22.08 15.70 15.19
C LYS A 21 22.37 14.60 16.18
N LEU A 22 21.45 13.63 16.26
CA LEU A 22 21.61 12.44 17.09
C LEU A 22 22.89 11.68 16.69
N ASP A 23 23.83 11.51 17.63
CA ASP A 23 24.98 10.63 17.47
C ASP A 23 24.53 9.17 17.68
N LYS A 24 24.22 8.51 16.58
CA LYS A 24 23.67 7.14 16.59
C LYS A 24 24.58 6.10 17.22
N LEU A 25 25.89 6.32 17.27
CA LEU A 25 26.86 5.39 17.83
C LEU A 25 27.04 5.54 19.34
N LYS A 26 26.79 6.75 19.88
CA LYS A 26 26.87 7.04 21.31
C LYS A 26 25.51 6.95 22.00
N SER A 27 24.44 7.06 21.26
CA SER A 27 23.08 6.88 21.78
C SER A 27 22.76 5.40 21.99
N LYS A 28 21.80 5.09 22.87
CA LYS A 28 21.39 3.70 23.17
C LYS A 28 19.88 3.64 23.37
N ALA A 29 19.28 2.51 23.01
CA ALA A 29 17.87 2.22 23.25
C ALA A 29 17.69 0.89 23.99
N PHE A 30 16.65 0.79 24.81
CA PHE A 30 16.36 -0.39 25.63
C PHE A 30 14.86 -0.65 25.67
N VAL A 31 14.46 -1.92 25.72
CA VAL A 31 13.11 -2.29 26.17
C VAL A 31 13.05 -2.10 27.68
N CYS A 32 12.11 -1.31 28.17
CA CYS A 32 11.92 -1.05 29.59
C CYS A 32 10.59 -1.62 30.14
N ALA A 33 9.67 -1.99 29.26
CA ALA A 33 8.47 -2.76 29.57
C ALA A 33 8.06 -3.61 28.36
N TRP A 34 7.51 -4.78 28.62
CA TRP A 34 6.85 -5.60 27.63
C TRP A 34 5.60 -6.26 28.20
N ALA A 35 4.62 -6.47 27.33
CA ALA A 35 3.44 -7.26 27.63
C ALA A 35 3.18 -8.27 26.53
N ILE A 36 2.60 -9.43 26.87
CA ILE A 36 2.19 -10.47 25.96
C ILE A 36 0.88 -11.10 26.43
N ILE A 37 -0.04 -11.33 25.49
CA ILE A 37 -1.37 -11.94 25.76
C ILE A 37 -1.68 -12.99 24.69
N PRO A 38 -2.42 -14.10 25.00
CA PRO A 38 -3.00 -14.98 23.99
C PRO A 38 -3.93 -14.22 23.04
N VAL A 39 -4.14 -14.76 21.83
CA VAL A 39 -5.14 -14.23 20.89
C VAL A 39 -6.53 -14.68 21.31
N GLU A 40 -7.35 -13.76 21.82
CA GLU A 40 -8.64 -14.00 22.46
C GLU A 40 -9.73 -13.04 21.98
N ILE A 41 -10.98 -13.53 21.84
CA ILE A 41 -12.14 -12.69 21.47
C ILE A 41 -12.49 -11.69 22.57
N ASN A 42 -12.36 -12.12 23.82
CA ASN A 42 -12.55 -11.29 25.01
C ASN A 42 -11.24 -11.27 25.80
N PRO A 43 -10.30 -10.42 25.43
CA PRO A 43 -9.00 -10.37 26.09
C PRO A 43 -9.17 -9.94 27.56
N ASP A 44 -8.59 -10.75 28.46
CA ASP A 44 -8.61 -10.49 29.91
C ASP A 44 -7.24 -9.98 30.37
N PRO A 45 -7.17 -8.84 31.08
CA PRO A 45 -5.94 -8.35 31.68
C PRO A 45 -5.20 -9.39 32.56
N GLU A 46 -5.93 -10.30 33.19
CA GLU A 46 -5.33 -11.39 34.02
C GLU A 46 -4.52 -12.38 33.22
N HIS A 47 -4.78 -12.53 31.91
CA HIS A 47 -4.00 -13.39 31.02
C HIS A 47 -2.72 -12.74 30.49
N ILE A 48 -2.50 -11.45 30.81
CA ILE A 48 -1.32 -10.72 30.35
C ILE A 48 -0.11 -11.09 31.21
N GLN A 49 0.96 -11.50 30.53
CA GLN A 49 2.27 -11.60 31.14
C GLN A 49 3.08 -10.35 30.80
N LYS A 50 3.90 -9.90 31.72
CA LYS A 50 4.65 -8.65 31.61
C LYS A 50 6.06 -8.76 32.20
N GLY A 51 6.93 -7.89 31.76
CA GLY A 51 8.30 -7.81 32.28
C GLY A 51 9.01 -6.53 31.83
N ARG A 52 10.31 -6.45 32.12
CA ARG A 52 11.06 -5.20 32.02
C ARG A 52 12.10 -5.18 30.90
N THR A 53 12.73 -6.28 30.57
CA THR A 53 13.89 -6.32 29.66
C THR A 53 13.65 -7.25 28.49
N ILE A 54 14.35 -7.02 27.38
CA ILE A 54 14.29 -7.88 26.21
C ILE A 54 14.78 -9.31 26.52
N GLN A 55 15.76 -9.46 27.43
CA GLN A 55 16.26 -10.75 27.87
C GLN A 55 15.19 -11.54 28.64
N SER A 56 14.44 -10.87 29.53
CA SER A 56 13.32 -11.49 30.25
C SER A 56 12.19 -11.87 29.32
N PHE A 57 11.91 -11.09 28.28
CA PHE A 57 10.96 -11.42 27.23
C PHE A 57 11.36 -12.68 26.46
N LEU A 58 12.60 -12.75 25.97
CA LEU A 58 13.11 -13.92 25.25
C LEU A 58 13.10 -15.18 26.09
N SER A 59 13.48 -15.06 27.38
CA SER A 59 13.41 -16.16 28.34
C SER A 59 11.98 -16.64 28.55
N TYR A 60 11.03 -15.72 28.71
CA TYR A 60 9.61 -16.04 28.82
C TYR A 60 9.09 -16.77 27.58
N VAL A 61 9.37 -16.25 26.39
CA VAL A 61 8.94 -16.82 25.10
C VAL A 61 9.50 -18.24 24.90
N ASN A 62 10.77 -18.46 25.25
CA ASN A 62 11.37 -19.80 25.18
C ASN A 62 10.70 -20.78 26.17
N ASN A 63 10.42 -20.34 27.39
CA ASN A 63 9.69 -21.17 28.37
C ASN A 63 8.27 -21.46 27.92
N LEU A 64 7.56 -20.46 27.36
CA LEU A 64 6.21 -20.61 26.80
C LEU A 64 6.18 -21.68 25.69
N TYR A 65 7.19 -21.69 24.80
CA TYR A 65 7.28 -22.73 23.76
C TYR A 65 7.44 -24.13 24.39
N ARG A 66 8.26 -24.26 25.42
CA ARG A 66 8.46 -25.55 26.14
C ARG A 66 7.18 -26.03 26.81
N GLU A 67 6.43 -25.13 27.48
CA GLU A 67 5.17 -25.48 28.13
C GLU A 67 4.11 -25.95 27.09
N ILE A 68 4.00 -25.24 25.97
CA ILE A 68 3.12 -25.65 24.85
C ILE A 68 3.54 -27.04 24.32
N GLY A 69 4.86 -27.29 24.23
CA GLY A 69 5.42 -28.55 23.76
C GLY A 69 5.07 -29.73 24.64
N LYS A 70 4.99 -29.56 25.97
CA LYS A 70 4.59 -30.62 26.91
C LYS A 70 3.18 -31.17 26.67
N HIS A 71 2.29 -30.34 26.13
CA HIS A 71 0.90 -30.67 25.84
C HIS A 71 0.67 -31.12 24.39
N ALA A 72 1.71 -31.08 23.54
CA ALA A 72 1.63 -31.52 22.16
C ALA A 72 1.80 -33.03 22.06
N SER A 73 0.73 -33.76 21.76
CA SER A 73 0.81 -35.22 21.52
C SER A 73 1.37 -35.51 20.13
N GLY A 74 2.53 -36.18 20.04
CA GLY A 74 3.08 -36.75 18.83
C GLY A 74 4.29 -36.03 18.23
N LYS A 75 4.70 -36.44 17.03
CA LYS A 75 5.90 -36.00 16.29
C LYS A 75 5.87 -34.53 15.78
N HIS A 76 4.86 -33.73 16.15
CA HIS A 76 4.73 -32.37 15.68
C HIS A 76 5.30 -31.38 16.70
N HIS A 77 6.36 -30.68 16.32
CA HIS A 77 6.84 -29.52 17.07
C HIS A 77 5.75 -28.45 17.15
N PRO A 78 5.51 -27.86 18.33
CA PRO A 78 4.53 -26.80 18.48
C PRO A 78 4.95 -25.60 17.61
N LYS A 79 3.95 -24.90 17.04
CA LYS A 79 4.18 -23.63 16.34
C LYS A 79 3.76 -22.50 17.27
N LEU A 80 4.71 -21.68 17.67
CA LEU A 80 4.46 -20.46 18.42
C LEU A 80 4.59 -19.25 17.48
N SER A 81 3.51 -18.50 17.38
CA SER A 81 3.43 -17.27 16.58
C SER A 81 3.15 -16.09 17.49
N ILE A 82 3.95 -15.04 17.40
CA ILE A 82 3.81 -13.81 18.17
C ILE A 82 3.61 -12.68 17.20
N TYR A 83 2.59 -11.85 17.43
CA TYR A 83 2.26 -10.68 16.61
C TYR A 83 2.61 -9.40 17.37
N THR A 84 3.33 -8.48 16.71
CA THR A 84 3.47 -7.11 17.17
C THR A 84 2.85 -6.16 16.15
N HIS A 85 2.45 -4.96 16.58
CA HIS A 85 1.85 -3.99 15.67
C HIS A 85 2.90 -2.96 15.24
N ASN A 86 3.48 -3.13 14.05
CA ASN A 86 4.69 -2.52 13.51
C ASN A 86 5.97 -3.26 13.94
N LEU A 87 6.02 -4.55 13.63
CA LEU A 87 7.16 -5.44 13.92
C LEU A 87 8.54 -4.85 13.56
N LYS A 88 8.60 -3.93 12.60
CA LYS A 88 9.86 -3.26 12.22
C LYS A 88 10.49 -2.54 13.41
N PHE A 89 9.69 -1.99 14.34
CA PHE A 89 10.19 -1.34 15.54
C PHE A 89 10.57 -2.37 16.61
N ASP A 90 9.62 -3.16 17.09
CA ASP A 90 9.84 -4.14 18.16
C ASP A 90 10.83 -5.23 17.75
N GLY A 91 10.76 -5.65 16.50
CA GLY A 91 11.64 -6.67 15.93
C GLY A 91 13.12 -6.29 15.93
N ASP A 92 13.46 -5.01 15.79
CA ASP A 92 14.86 -4.58 15.81
C ASP A 92 15.48 -4.76 17.23
N PHE A 93 14.71 -4.67 18.33
CA PHE A 93 15.17 -4.99 19.69
C PHE A 93 15.43 -6.50 19.87
N ILE A 94 14.52 -7.32 19.38
CA ILE A 94 14.66 -8.78 19.40
C ILE A 94 15.89 -9.21 18.60
N LEU A 95 15.99 -8.72 17.35
CA LEU A 95 17.08 -9.08 16.44
C LEU A 95 18.43 -8.60 16.95
N TYR A 96 18.49 -7.39 17.52
CA TYR A 96 19.71 -6.88 18.14
C TYR A 96 20.21 -7.81 19.26
N GLU A 97 19.32 -8.15 20.20
CA GLU A 97 19.68 -9.01 21.34
C GLU A 97 20.16 -10.37 20.90
N ILE A 98 19.42 -11.07 20.04
CA ILE A 98 19.78 -12.44 19.64
C ILE A 98 21.05 -12.49 18.79
N LEU A 99 21.25 -11.52 17.88
CA LEU A 99 22.42 -11.50 17.00
C LEU A 99 23.69 -11.06 17.73
N LYS A 100 23.57 -10.26 18.79
CA LYS A 100 24.68 -9.83 19.65
C LYS A 100 25.06 -10.89 20.67
N SER A 101 24.07 -11.42 21.39
CA SER A 101 24.32 -12.39 22.48
C SER A 101 24.51 -13.82 22.01
N GLY A 102 24.00 -14.19 20.84
CA GLY A 102 23.98 -15.56 20.34
C GLY A 102 23.00 -16.49 21.08
N THR A 103 22.05 -15.95 21.84
CA THR A 103 21.07 -16.76 22.61
C THR A 103 20.07 -17.49 21.71
N ALA A 104 19.86 -17.00 20.48
CA ALA A 104 19.09 -17.67 19.45
C ALA A 104 19.66 -17.34 18.05
N GLN A 105 19.30 -18.16 17.08
CA GLN A 105 19.68 -17.98 15.67
C GLN A 105 18.49 -17.39 14.88
N LEU A 106 18.75 -16.44 14.00
CA LEU A 106 17.80 -15.97 12.98
C LEU A 106 17.80 -16.99 11.83
N ILE A 107 16.73 -17.80 11.71
CA ILE A 107 16.66 -18.87 10.71
C ILE A 107 15.84 -18.49 9.47
N ASN A 108 14.95 -17.51 9.59
CA ASN A 108 14.19 -16.98 8.47
C ASN A 108 13.85 -15.52 8.72
N GLU A 109 13.91 -14.71 7.66
CA GLU A 109 13.47 -13.32 7.66
C GLU A 109 12.83 -12.98 6.32
N VAL A 110 11.65 -12.39 6.34
CA VAL A 110 10.97 -11.84 5.14
C VAL A 110 10.95 -10.32 5.27
N ARG A 111 11.96 -9.71 4.69
CA ARG A 111 12.19 -8.27 4.73
C ARG A 111 12.53 -7.76 3.33
N GLU A 112 11.80 -6.75 2.90
CA GLU A 112 12.15 -5.88 1.77
C GLU A 112 12.43 -4.47 2.34
N ASN A 113 11.66 -3.48 1.89
CA ASN A 113 11.61 -2.16 2.56
C ASN A 113 10.83 -2.20 3.89
N VAL A 114 10.04 -3.24 4.09
CA VAL A 114 9.24 -3.51 5.30
C VAL A 114 9.51 -4.92 5.81
N LEU A 115 9.46 -5.10 7.11
CA LEU A 115 9.57 -6.40 7.76
C LEU A 115 8.19 -7.04 7.87
N TYR A 116 8.04 -8.25 7.32
CA TYR A 116 6.78 -9.02 7.38
C TYR A 116 6.77 -10.00 8.54
N ASN A 117 7.86 -10.74 8.68
CA ASN A 117 8.05 -11.72 9.73
C ASN A 117 9.52 -12.12 9.81
N PHE A 118 9.90 -12.71 10.95
CA PHE A 118 11.13 -13.49 11.10
C PHE A 118 10.91 -14.64 12.07
N THR A 119 11.75 -15.66 11.95
CA THR A 119 11.75 -16.84 12.83
C THR A 119 13.10 -16.96 13.51
N ILE A 120 13.07 -17.14 14.82
CA ILE A 120 14.26 -17.43 15.62
C ILE A 120 14.24 -18.87 16.12
N LYS A 121 15.41 -19.45 16.29
CA LYS A 121 15.62 -20.76 16.87
C LYS A 121 16.54 -20.64 18.08
N PHE A 122 16.04 -20.97 19.24
CA PHE A 122 16.82 -21.02 20.48
C PHE A 122 17.80 -22.20 20.49
N LEU A 123 18.80 -22.16 21.37
CA LEU A 123 19.83 -23.19 21.47
C LEU A 123 19.28 -24.58 21.83
N ASP A 124 18.11 -24.63 22.48
CA ASP A 124 17.41 -25.87 22.80
C ASP A 124 16.54 -26.42 21.66
N GLY A 125 16.53 -25.74 20.51
CA GLY A 125 15.79 -26.16 19.34
C GLY A 125 14.38 -25.57 19.25
N SER A 126 13.92 -24.80 20.24
CA SER A 126 12.61 -24.10 20.20
C SER A 126 12.56 -23.07 19.08
N GLU A 127 11.47 -23.07 18.30
CA GLU A 127 11.29 -22.16 17.16
C GLU A 127 10.09 -21.23 17.36
N VAL A 128 10.31 -19.92 17.24
CA VAL A 128 9.28 -18.90 17.40
C VAL A 128 9.26 -17.97 16.20
N THR A 129 8.07 -17.72 15.64
CA THR A 129 7.90 -16.81 14.51
C THR A 129 7.19 -15.53 14.96
N PHE A 130 7.78 -14.40 14.67
CA PHE A 130 7.23 -13.08 14.89
C PHE A 130 6.61 -12.54 13.60
N PHE A 131 5.40 -11.98 13.68
CA PHE A 131 4.63 -11.45 12.55
C PHE A 131 4.24 -9.99 12.79
N ASP A 132 4.21 -9.21 11.72
CA ASP A 132 3.69 -7.85 11.75
C ASP A 132 2.17 -7.83 11.58
N SER A 133 1.43 -7.52 12.64
CA SER A 133 -0.03 -7.41 12.59
C SER A 133 -0.51 -6.22 11.72
N MET A 134 0.31 -5.19 11.48
CA MET A 134 0.00 -4.13 10.50
C MET A 134 -0.13 -4.65 9.06
N LYS A 135 0.39 -5.83 8.75
CA LYS A 135 0.17 -6.45 7.43
C LYS A 135 -1.23 -7.07 7.31
N ILE A 136 -1.87 -7.36 8.45
CA ILE A 136 -3.27 -7.81 8.53
C ILE A 136 -4.20 -6.60 8.68
N PHE A 137 -3.84 -5.66 9.57
CA PHE A 137 -4.57 -4.44 9.87
C PHE A 137 -3.72 -3.21 9.52
N PRO A 138 -3.75 -2.69 8.28
CA PRO A 138 -2.89 -1.58 7.86
C PRO A 138 -3.43 -0.22 8.32
N ILE A 139 -3.80 -0.14 9.60
CA ILE A 139 -4.30 1.06 10.29
C ILE A 139 -3.71 1.11 11.70
N SER A 140 -3.75 2.26 12.35
CA SER A 140 -3.23 2.41 13.72
C SER A 140 -3.99 1.58 14.75
N ALA A 141 -3.31 1.17 15.83
CA ALA A 141 -3.94 0.48 16.96
C ALA A 141 -5.11 1.29 17.54
N GLU A 142 -5.04 2.62 17.57
CA GLU A 142 -6.15 3.49 17.96
C GLU A 142 -7.42 3.25 17.12
N LYS A 143 -7.27 3.22 15.79
CA LYS A 143 -8.42 2.97 14.89
C LYS A 143 -8.98 1.57 15.09
N ILE A 144 -8.12 0.58 15.28
CA ILE A 144 -8.53 -0.80 15.62
C ILE A 144 -9.27 -0.79 16.95
N GLY A 145 -8.72 -0.14 17.97
CA GLY A 145 -9.35 -0.03 19.28
C GLY A 145 -10.74 0.61 19.22
N LYS A 146 -10.90 1.70 18.47
CA LYS A 146 -12.22 2.30 18.22
C LYS A 146 -13.19 1.33 17.55
N MET A 147 -12.73 0.50 16.60
CA MET A 147 -13.56 -0.50 15.95
C MET A 147 -14.02 -1.60 16.92
N TYR A 148 -13.16 -2.04 17.82
CA TYR A 148 -13.42 -3.18 18.71
C TYR A 148 -13.84 -2.82 20.14
N GLY A 149 -14.03 -1.53 20.44
CA GLY A 149 -14.51 -1.02 21.74
C GLY A 149 -13.48 -1.05 22.86
N ILE A 150 -12.22 -1.11 22.52
CA ILE A 150 -11.11 -0.99 23.47
C ILE A 150 -10.42 0.34 23.20
N LYS A 151 -10.55 1.28 24.16
CA LYS A 151 -9.95 2.60 24.01
C LYS A 151 -8.43 2.50 24.14
N LYS A 152 -7.68 3.00 23.15
CA LYS A 152 -6.25 3.24 23.33
C LYS A 152 -6.06 4.39 24.32
N LEU A 153 -5.20 4.20 25.30
CA LEU A 153 -4.86 5.23 26.29
C LEU A 153 -3.81 6.17 25.69
N TYR A 154 -3.84 7.44 26.08
CA TYR A 154 -2.89 8.47 25.64
C TYR A 154 -2.42 9.29 26.84
N GLY A 155 -1.15 9.72 26.80
CA GLY A 155 -0.55 10.53 27.86
C GLY A 155 -0.19 9.77 29.13
N ASP A 156 -0.51 8.48 29.19
CA ASP A 156 -0.21 7.64 30.35
C ASP A 156 1.23 7.07 30.31
N TRP A 157 1.91 7.19 29.15
CA TRP A 157 3.31 6.84 28.96
C TRP A 157 4.12 8.06 28.52
N ASP A 158 5.01 8.54 29.38
CA ASP A 158 5.90 9.67 29.08
C ASP A 158 7.21 9.14 28.46
N TYR A 159 7.36 9.30 27.16
CA TYR A 159 8.54 8.87 26.38
C TYR A 159 9.80 9.72 26.66
N THR A 160 9.69 10.83 27.37
CA THR A 160 10.85 11.65 27.77
C THR A 160 11.53 11.13 29.02
N LYS A 161 10.80 10.37 29.83
CA LYS A 161 11.30 9.81 31.08
C LYS A 161 12.19 8.60 30.82
N TYR A 162 13.45 8.65 31.29
CA TYR A 162 14.32 7.50 31.28
C TYR A 162 13.83 6.44 32.31
N ARG A 163 13.78 5.17 31.90
CA ARG A 163 13.27 4.05 32.71
C ARG A 163 14.22 2.85 32.62
N ASP A 164 15.17 2.76 33.55
CA ASP A 164 15.91 1.52 33.75
C ASP A 164 15.14 0.58 34.71
N GLU A 165 15.74 -0.55 35.05
CA GLU A 165 15.11 -1.55 35.92
C GLU A 165 14.84 -1.05 37.35
N SER A 166 15.51 0.01 37.80
CA SER A 166 15.32 0.61 39.15
C SER A 166 14.08 1.51 39.22
N VAL A 167 13.59 1.99 38.07
CA VAL A 167 12.40 2.84 37.99
C VAL A 167 11.16 1.99 37.96
N GLU A 168 10.28 2.11 38.94
CA GLU A 168 9.00 1.39 38.96
C GLU A 168 8.06 1.90 37.86
N ILE A 169 7.40 0.99 37.16
CA ILE A 169 6.33 1.27 36.21
C ILE A 169 5.01 1.25 36.97
N THR A 170 4.31 2.34 36.94
CA THR A 170 3.04 2.53 37.65
C THR A 170 1.93 1.65 37.05
N SER A 171 0.86 1.42 37.82
CA SER A 171 -0.31 0.70 37.33
C SER A 171 -0.97 1.37 36.13
N GLN A 172 -0.91 2.69 36.04
CA GLN A 172 -1.44 3.47 34.92
C GLN A 172 -0.59 3.25 33.65
N GLU A 173 0.73 3.30 33.78
CA GLU A 173 1.66 2.99 32.66
C GLU A 173 1.50 1.53 32.20
N TRP A 174 1.32 0.57 33.10
CA TRP A 174 0.99 -0.80 32.71
C TRP A 174 -0.36 -0.90 32.02
N GLY A 175 -1.36 -0.15 32.45
CA GLY A 175 -2.64 -0.05 31.79
C GLY A 175 -2.51 0.36 30.32
N TYR A 176 -1.61 1.31 30.03
CA TYR A 176 -1.31 1.74 28.66
C TYR A 176 -0.82 0.56 27.79
N VAL A 177 0.23 -0.14 28.24
CA VAL A 177 0.81 -1.29 27.52
C VAL A 177 -0.21 -2.44 27.32
N PHE A 178 -1.04 -2.67 28.34
CA PHE A 178 -2.07 -3.74 28.30
C PHE A 178 -3.15 -3.46 27.25
N HIS A 179 -3.59 -2.20 27.12
CA HIS A 179 -4.59 -1.84 26.13
C HIS A 179 -4.08 -2.09 24.70
N ASP A 180 -2.80 -1.83 24.42
CA ASP A 180 -2.23 -2.03 23.08
C ASP A 180 -2.23 -3.52 22.69
N VAL A 181 -1.81 -4.42 23.56
CA VAL A 181 -1.85 -5.87 23.26
C VAL A 181 -3.29 -6.42 23.20
N MET A 182 -4.21 -5.93 24.05
CA MET A 182 -5.62 -6.37 24.07
C MET A 182 -6.35 -5.97 22.79
N ILE A 183 -6.11 -4.76 22.27
CA ILE A 183 -6.70 -4.28 21.01
C ILE A 183 -6.37 -5.22 19.86
N ILE A 184 -5.10 -5.55 19.70
CA ILE A 184 -4.63 -6.40 18.61
C ILE A 184 -5.05 -7.87 18.82
N SER A 185 -5.05 -8.36 20.07
CA SER A 185 -5.52 -9.71 20.41
C SER A 185 -6.97 -9.91 19.97
N LYS A 186 -7.88 -9.01 20.38
CA LYS A 186 -9.30 -9.07 20.03
C LYS A 186 -9.51 -9.03 18.51
N ALA A 187 -8.82 -8.13 17.81
CA ALA A 187 -8.94 -8.00 16.36
C ALA A 187 -8.47 -9.26 15.63
N LEU A 188 -7.33 -9.83 16.03
CA LEU A 188 -6.84 -11.09 15.48
C LEU A 188 -7.80 -12.25 15.75
N ALA A 189 -8.32 -12.36 16.98
CA ALA A 189 -9.25 -13.41 17.35
C ALA A 189 -10.54 -13.34 16.52
N ASP A 190 -11.09 -12.14 16.28
CA ASP A 190 -12.24 -11.94 15.39
C ASP A 190 -11.93 -12.41 13.96
N TYR A 191 -10.77 -12.03 13.39
CA TYR A 191 -10.35 -12.51 12.07
C TYR A 191 -10.20 -14.03 12.03
N ARG A 192 -9.63 -14.65 13.08
CA ARG A 192 -9.49 -16.12 13.18
C ARG A 192 -10.85 -16.82 13.31
N SER A 193 -11.81 -16.23 14.02
CA SER A 193 -13.18 -16.76 14.13
C SER A 193 -13.91 -16.77 12.79
N ARG A 194 -13.63 -15.81 11.91
CA ARG A 194 -14.13 -15.75 10.53
C ARG A 194 -13.42 -16.70 9.57
N GLY A 195 -12.41 -17.44 10.02
CA GLY A 195 -11.64 -18.39 9.21
C GLY A 195 -10.47 -17.78 8.44
N TYR A 196 -10.13 -16.52 8.66
CA TYR A 196 -8.98 -15.85 8.04
C TYR A 196 -7.68 -16.25 8.76
N ARG A 197 -6.79 -16.98 8.10
CA ARG A 197 -5.57 -17.57 8.69
C ARG A 197 -4.27 -16.97 8.15
N GLU A 198 -4.34 -16.23 7.07
CA GLU A 198 -3.19 -15.63 6.42
C GLU A 198 -2.65 -14.43 7.24
N ASN A 199 -1.36 -14.12 7.06
CA ASN A 199 -0.66 -13.07 7.80
C ASN A 199 -0.53 -11.74 7.03
N THR A 200 -1.28 -11.57 5.95
CA THR A 200 -1.41 -10.28 5.25
C THR A 200 -2.82 -10.10 4.75
N GLN A 201 -3.32 -8.87 4.83
CA GLN A 201 -4.66 -8.51 4.35
C GLN A 201 -4.89 -8.89 2.88
N ALA A 202 -3.88 -8.65 2.03
CA ALA A 202 -3.98 -9.00 0.62
C ALA A 202 -4.10 -10.52 0.38
N ALA A 203 -3.43 -11.35 1.20
CA ALA A 203 -3.54 -12.80 1.10
C ALA A 203 -4.90 -13.30 1.60
N ILE A 204 -5.42 -12.71 2.69
CA ILE A 204 -6.77 -13.00 3.21
C ILE A 204 -7.81 -12.71 2.12
N ALA A 205 -7.80 -11.50 1.57
CA ALA A 205 -8.75 -11.07 0.56
C ALA A 205 -8.65 -11.90 -0.73
N TYR A 206 -7.44 -12.22 -1.18
CA TYR A 206 -7.19 -13.07 -2.34
C TYR A 206 -7.77 -14.49 -2.14
N ASN A 207 -7.47 -15.12 -1.02
CA ASN A 207 -7.95 -16.47 -0.73
C ASN A 207 -9.47 -16.52 -0.57
N GLU A 208 -10.07 -15.50 0.06
CA GLU A 208 -11.52 -15.39 0.18
C GLU A 208 -12.19 -15.18 -1.19
N ARG A 209 -11.59 -14.35 -2.06
CA ARG A 209 -12.03 -14.22 -3.45
C ARG A 209 -12.05 -15.57 -4.18
N LEU A 210 -10.99 -16.36 -4.04
CA LEU A 210 -10.91 -17.67 -4.67
C LEU A 210 -11.92 -18.67 -4.10
N ARG A 211 -12.14 -18.68 -2.78
CA ARG A 211 -13.16 -19.55 -2.14
C ARG A 211 -14.56 -19.28 -2.68
N ARG A 212 -14.92 -18.01 -2.87
CA ARG A 212 -16.24 -17.60 -3.36
C ARG A 212 -16.41 -17.74 -4.86
N THR A 213 -15.32 -17.72 -5.60
CA THR A 213 -15.34 -17.87 -7.07
C THR A 213 -15.29 -19.33 -7.50
N TYR A 214 -14.52 -20.18 -6.80
CA TYR A 214 -14.23 -21.55 -7.20
C TYR A 214 -14.57 -22.58 -6.10
N ALA A 215 -15.61 -23.38 -6.30
CA ALA A 215 -16.14 -24.32 -5.31
C ALA A 215 -15.13 -25.38 -4.78
N LYS A 216 -14.05 -25.67 -5.51
CA LYS A 216 -13.04 -26.67 -5.13
C LYS A 216 -11.77 -26.07 -4.54
N PHE A 217 -11.79 -24.79 -4.16
CA PHE A 217 -10.58 -24.05 -3.78
C PHE A 217 -9.92 -24.54 -2.48
N ASN A 218 -10.66 -25.06 -1.51
CA ASN A 218 -10.08 -25.56 -0.27
C ASN A 218 -9.04 -26.68 -0.49
N LYS A 219 -9.17 -27.45 -1.55
CA LYS A 219 -8.19 -28.46 -1.95
C LYS A 219 -6.90 -27.84 -2.49
N LEU A 220 -7.00 -26.66 -3.11
CA LEU A 220 -5.88 -25.91 -3.71
C LEU A 220 -5.00 -25.24 -2.63
N VAL A 221 -5.58 -24.72 -1.55
CA VAL A 221 -4.81 -24.13 -0.43
C VAL A 221 -3.94 -25.19 0.24
N ALA A 222 -4.50 -26.38 0.47
CA ALA A 222 -3.75 -27.49 1.04
C ALA A 222 -2.57 -27.96 0.16
N MET A 223 -2.72 -27.87 -1.17
CA MET A 223 -1.66 -28.23 -2.13
C MET A 223 -0.58 -27.14 -2.26
N ARG A 224 -0.95 -25.86 -2.08
CA ARG A 224 -0.02 -24.70 -2.08
C ARG A 224 1.01 -24.80 -0.96
N LEU A 225 0.67 -25.43 0.14
CA LEU A 225 1.55 -25.64 1.30
C LEU A 225 2.57 -26.78 1.10
N LYS A 226 2.40 -27.61 0.05
CA LYS A 226 3.36 -28.67 -0.30
C LYS A 226 4.35 -28.15 -1.34
N LYS A 227 5.38 -27.45 -0.89
CA LYS A 227 6.42 -26.76 -1.67
C LYS A 227 7.16 -27.58 -2.76
N ASN A 228 7.00 -28.88 -2.84
CA ASN A 228 7.86 -29.76 -3.65
C ASN A 228 7.21 -30.30 -4.94
N ASN A 229 6.02 -29.85 -5.35
CA ASN A 229 5.38 -30.32 -6.59
C ASN A 229 4.76 -29.18 -7.39
N TYR A 230 5.61 -28.42 -8.08
CA TYR A 230 5.22 -27.28 -8.91
C TYR A 230 4.24 -27.65 -10.05
N GLU A 231 4.47 -28.76 -10.75
CA GLU A 231 3.55 -29.20 -11.82
C GLU A 231 2.18 -29.66 -11.28
N GLY A 232 2.16 -30.35 -10.16
CA GLY A 232 0.91 -30.71 -9.49
C GLY A 232 0.17 -29.50 -8.99
N PHE A 233 0.89 -28.46 -8.56
CA PHE A 233 0.36 -27.18 -8.15
C PHE A 233 -0.31 -26.44 -9.33
N ARG A 234 0.36 -26.29 -10.47
CA ARG A 234 -0.24 -25.67 -11.69
C ARG A 234 -1.49 -26.41 -12.14
N LYS A 235 -1.47 -27.75 -12.21
CA LYS A 235 -2.63 -28.56 -12.59
C LYS A 235 -3.82 -28.46 -11.65
N ALA A 236 -3.59 -28.01 -10.40
CA ALA A 236 -4.63 -27.84 -9.39
C ALA A 236 -5.35 -26.49 -9.48
N PHE A 237 -4.78 -25.49 -10.18
CA PHE A 237 -5.46 -24.22 -10.39
C PHE A 237 -6.65 -24.37 -11.34
N PRO A 238 -7.76 -23.65 -11.09
CA PRO A 238 -8.80 -23.49 -12.10
C PRO A 238 -8.18 -22.98 -13.40
N PHE A 239 -8.61 -23.52 -14.52
CA PHE A 239 -8.12 -23.13 -15.86
C PHE A 239 -8.16 -21.60 -16.06
N ASP A 240 -9.21 -20.96 -15.56
CA ASP A 240 -9.44 -19.52 -15.69
C ASP A 240 -8.31 -18.65 -15.11
N ILE A 241 -7.65 -19.14 -14.03
CA ILE A 241 -6.61 -18.40 -13.31
C ILE A 241 -5.29 -19.18 -13.18
N MET A 242 -5.05 -20.12 -14.09
CA MET A 242 -3.79 -20.85 -14.11
C MET A 242 -2.63 -19.90 -14.39
N PRO A 243 -1.59 -19.86 -13.52
CA PRO A 243 -0.45 -18.99 -13.71
C PRO A 243 0.17 -19.13 -15.10
N LEU A 244 0.64 -18.01 -15.65
CA LEU A 244 1.37 -18.00 -16.91
C LEU A 244 2.73 -18.70 -16.76
N PRO A 245 3.36 -19.19 -17.86
CA PRO A 245 4.76 -19.56 -17.85
C PRO A 245 5.63 -18.42 -17.29
N PHE A 246 6.70 -18.77 -16.58
CA PHE A 246 7.53 -17.79 -15.86
C PHE A 246 8.01 -16.62 -16.75
N ASP A 247 8.57 -16.94 -17.91
CA ASP A 247 9.10 -15.91 -18.83
C ASP A 247 8.00 -15.03 -19.39
N LEU A 248 6.85 -15.61 -19.74
CA LEU A 248 5.69 -14.83 -20.18
C LEU A 248 5.13 -13.93 -19.07
N HIS A 249 5.04 -14.44 -17.84
CA HIS A 249 4.64 -13.62 -16.68
C HIS A 249 5.60 -12.46 -16.48
N LYS A 250 6.92 -12.72 -16.45
CA LYS A 250 7.96 -11.70 -16.31
C LYS A 250 7.86 -10.62 -17.39
N HIS A 251 7.63 -11.05 -18.64
CA HIS A 251 7.45 -10.15 -19.76
C HIS A 251 6.18 -9.29 -19.64
N LEU A 252 5.03 -9.91 -19.40
CA LEU A 252 3.76 -9.19 -19.29
C LEU A 252 3.66 -8.30 -18.02
N LEU A 253 4.53 -8.51 -17.04
CA LEU A 253 4.63 -7.61 -15.88
C LEU A 253 4.96 -6.18 -16.30
N MET A 254 5.59 -5.97 -17.45
CA MET A 254 5.84 -4.64 -18.03
C MET A 254 4.56 -3.89 -18.43
N ALA A 255 3.43 -4.56 -18.57
CA ALA A 255 2.12 -3.93 -18.80
C ALA A 255 1.35 -3.64 -17.50
N TYR A 256 1.88 -4.02 -16.34
CA TYR A 256 1.18 -3.85 -15.07
C TYR A 256 1.53 -2.53 -14.40
N PHE A 257 0.57 -1.61 -14.39
CA PHE A 257 0.66 -0.32 -13.71
C PHE A 257 -0.59 -0.08 -12.85
N GLY A 258 -0.41 0.69 -11.79
CA GLY A 258 -1.50 1.10 -10.90
C GLY A 258 -2.41 2.18 -11.52
N GLY A 259 -3.14 2.88 -10.66
CA GLY A 259 -3.96 4.02 -11.04
C GLY A 259 -3.13 5.25 -11.46
N ILE A 260 -3.79 6.21 -12.08
CA ILE A 260 -3.19 7.46 -12.49
C ILE A 260 -3.40 8.50 -11.39
N SER A 261 -2.31 9.14 -10.99
CA SER A 261 -2.33 10.40 -10.27
C SER A 261 -1.66 11.44 -11.16
N TRP A 262 -2.35 12.55 -11.44
CA TRP A 262 -1.86 13.59 -12.34
C TRP A 262 -2.40 14.95 -11.94
N LEU A 263 -1.52 15.91 -11.74
CA LEU A 263 -1.86 17.33 -11.64
C LEU A 263 -1.64 17.99 -12.98
N ASN A 264 -2.68 18.63 -13.52
CA ASN A 264 -2.52 19.45 -14.73
C ASN A 264 -1.56 20.62 -14.42
N PRO A 265 -0.42 20.72 -15.12
CA PRO A 265 0.57 21.77 -14.87
C PRO A 265 0.00 23.19 -14.93
N LYS A 266 -1.08 23.41 -15.70
CA LYS A 266 -1.83 24.68 -15.78
C LYS A 266 -2.33 25.16 -14.40
N TYR A 267 -2.66 24.23 -13.51
CA TYR A 267 -3.24 24.51 -12.19
C TYR A 267 -2.26 24.27 -11.04
N ALA A 268 -1.01 23.96 -11.34
CA ALA A 268 0.01 23.73 -10.31
C ALA A 268 0.33 25.04 -9.55
N CYS A 269 0.17 24.99 -8.23
CA CYS A 269 0.41 26.14 -7.34
C CYS A 269 -0.47 27.39 -7.61
N VAL A 270 -1.62 27.20 -8.29
CA VAL A 270 -2.59 28.24 -8.55
C VAL A 270 -3.67 28.19 -7.46
N ASP A 271 -4.09 29.36 -6.98
CA ASP A 271 -5.25 29.46 -6.09
C ASP A 271 -6.54 29.35 -6.92
N LEU A 272 -7.28 28.31 -6.63
CA LEU A 272 -8.53 27.99 -7.31
C LEU A 272 -9.70 28.28 -6.39
N VAL A 273 -10.80 28.74 -6.98
CA VAL A 273 -12.10 28.88 -6.34
C VAL A 273 -13.10 27.96 -7.02
N ASP A 274 -14.08 27.49 -6.25
CA ASP A 274 -15.19 26.68 -6.76
C ASP A 274 -14.76 25.46 -7.58
N ALA A 275 -13.71 24.74 -7.13
CA ALA A 275 -13.35 23.46 -7.73
C ALA A 275 -14.30 22.34 -7.23
N HIS A 276 -14.60 21.38 -8.10
CA HIS A 276 -15.52 20.28 -7.80
C HIS A 276 -14.80 18.94 -7.79
N SER A 277 -15.21 18.06 -6.88
CA SER A 277 -14.63 16.72 -6.68
C SER A 277 -15.63 15.60 -6.93
N TYR A 278 -15.18 14.61 -7.67
CA TYR A 278 -15.89 13.34 -7.88
C TYR A 278 -14.96 12.17 -7.59
N ASP A 279 -15.52 11.07 -7.05
CA ASP A 279 -14.80 9.81 -6.77
C ASP A 279 -15.61 8.63 -7.27
N VAL A 280 -14.94 7.61 -7.82
CA VAL A 280 -15.65 6.42 -8.31
C VAL A 280 -15.92 5.45 -7.17
N HIS A 281 -17.20 5.13 -6.95
CA HIS A 281 -17.60 4.18 -5.93
C HIS A 281 -16.97 2.79 -6.13
N SER A 282 -15.92 2.48 -5.35
CA SER A 282 -15.23 1.19 -5.38
C SER A 282 -14.79 0.79 -6.80
N MET A 283 -14.01 1.64 -7.47
CA MET A 283 -13.62 1.50 -8.87
C MET A 283 -13.02 0.13 -9.23
N TYR A 284 -12.02 -0.35 -8.49
CA TYR A 284 -11.39 -1.65 -8.77
C TYR A 284 -12.35 -2.84 -8.53
N PRO A 285 -13.11 -2.89 -7.43
CA PRO A 285 -14.18 -3.87 -7.25
C PRO A 285 -15.19 -3.89 -8.40
N ASP A 286 -15.56 -2.74 -8.95
CA ASP A 286 -16.42 -2.66 -10.13
C ASP A 286 -15.81 -3.38 -11.33
N LYS A 287 -14.50 -3.14 -11.62
CA LYS A 287 -13.83 -3.82 -12.72
C LYS A 287 -13.76 -5.33 -12.53
N MET A 288 -13.69 -5.78 -11.29
CA MET A 288 -13.71 -7.20 -10.96
C MET A 288 -15.10 -7.85 -11.13
N ALA A 289 -16.18 -7.13 -10.84
CA ALA A 289 -17.54 -7.66 -10.86
C ALA A 289 -18.24 -7.51 -12.21
N ASN A 290 -18.09 -6.36 -12.85
CA ASN A 290 -18.95 -5.94 -13.95
C ASN A 290 -18.31 -6.02 -15.34
N PHE A 291 -16.98 -6.16 -15.41
CA PHE A 291 -16.26 -6.13 -16.68
C PHE A 291 -15.71 -7.51 -17.08
N PRO A 292 -15.52 -7.77 -18.40
CA PRO A 292 -14.80 -8.93 -18.86
C PRO A 292 -13.35 -8.90 -18.40
N LEU A 293 -12.90 -9.99 -17.77
CA LEU A 293 -11.51 -10.20 -17.34
C LEU A 293 -10.89 -11.39 -18.09
N PRO A 294 -9.57 -11.41 -18.27
CA PRO A 294 -8.91 -12.48 -19.00
C PRO A 294 -9.00 -13.81 -18.26
N VAL A 295 -9.06 -14.89 -19.02
CA VAL A 295 -9.05 -16.27 -18.50
C VAL A 295 -8.10 -17.15 -19.29
N GLY A 296 -7.37 -18.01 -18.58
CA GLY A 296 -6.45 -19.00 -19.15
C GLY A 296 -5.19 -18.40 -19.77
N GLN A 297 -4.62 -19.12 -20.74
CA GLN A 297 -3.42 -18.70 -21.46
C GLN A 297 -3.82 -17.89 -22.70
N PRO A 298 -3.00 -16.91 -23.14
CA PRO A 298 -3.26 -16.18 -24.37
C PRO A 298 -2.94 -17.00 -25.61
N VAL A 299 -3.63 -16.70 -26.70
CA VAL A 299 -3.15 -17.01 -28.04
C VAL A 299 -2.13 -15.93 -28.42
N ILE A 300 -0.94 -16.35 -28.86
CA ILE A 300 0.13 -15.43 -29.25
C ILE A 300 0.16 -15.37 -30.79
N ILE A 301 0.07 -14.13 -31.30
CA ILE A 301 0.13 -13.83 -32.73
C ILE A 301 1.43 -13.05 -32.96
N GLU A 302 2.33 -13.68 -33.75
CA GLU A 302 3.65 -13.12 -34.05
C GLU A 302 3.60 -12.25 -35.31
N ASN A 303 4.25 -11.09 -35.29
CA ASN A 303 4.42 -10.18 -36.41
C ASN A 303 3.12 -9.86 -37.18
N PRO A 304 2.03 -9.48 -36.51
CA PRO A 304 0.80 -9.10 -37.18
C PRO A 304 1.03 -7.82 -38.00
N THR A 305 0.23 -7.64 -39.05
CA THR A 305 0.13 -6.29 -39.65
C THR A 305 -0.49 -5.29 -38.66
N LEU A 306 -0.22 -4.00 -38.84
CA LEU A 306 -0.79 -2.97 -37.99
C LEU A 306 -2.34 -3.00 -38.03
N GLU A 307 -2.91 -3.27 -39.17
CA GLU A 307 -4.37 -3.39 -39.36
C GLU A 307 -4.94 -4.57 -38.58
N GLU A 308 -4.32 -5.75 -38.68
CA GLU A 308 -4.72 -6.93 -37.90
C GLU A 308 -4.62 -6.68 -36.41
N ALA A 309 -3.51 -6.10 -35.95
CA ALA A 309 -3.33 -5.77 -34.55
C ALA A 309 -4.41 -4.78 -34.04
N ARG A 310 -4.67 -3.71 -34.80
CA ARG A 310 -5.73 -2.75 -34.44
C ARG A 310 -7.11 -3.41 -34.42
N ARG A 311 -7.43 -4.28 -35.38
CA ARG A 311 -8.70 -5.03 -35.37
C ARG A 311 -8.84 -5.85 -34.07
N LEU A 312 -7.80 -6.50 -33.59
CA LEU A 312 -7.82 -7.24 -32.33
C LEU A 312 -7.96 -6.31 -31.12
N ILE A 313 -7.16 -5.24 -31.06
CA ILE A 313 -7.16 -4.24 -29.97
C ILE A 313 -8.55 -3.61 -29.76
N TYR A 314 -9.26 -3.34 -30.85
CA TYR A 314 -10.55 -2.63 -30.75
C TYR A 314 -11.75 -3.58 -30.58
N ASN A 315 -11.67 -4.83 -31.09
CA ASN A 315 -12.82 -5.75 -31.08
C ASN A 315 -12.80 -6.75 -29.90
N TYR A 316 -11.68 -6.88 -29.17
CA TYR A 316 -11.58 -7.80 -28.05
C TYR A 316 -11.33 -7.07 -26.73
N ASP A 317 -11.85 -7.66 -25.65
CA ASP A 317 -11.78 -7.08 -24.31
C ASP A 317 -10.40 -7.14 -23.65
N CYS A 318 -9.65 -8.20 -23.93
CA CYS A 318 -8.42 -8.54 -23.21
C CYS A 318 -7.29 -8.86 -24.20
N VAL A 319 -6.61 -7.82 -24.65
CA VAL A 319 -5.48 -7.87 -25.58
C VAL A 319 -4.28 -7.14 -24.97
N ILE A 320 -3.10 -7.74 -25.06
CA ILE A 320 -1.82 -7.08 -24.75
C ILE A 320 -0.98 -7.11 -26.02
N VAL A 321 -0.21 -6.08 -26.27
CA VAL A 321 0.66 -5.95 -27.43
C VAL A 321 2.07 -5.60 -27.04
N ASP A 322 3.04 -6.21 -27.74
CA ASP A 322 4.43 -5.79 -27.74
C ASP A 322 4.64 -4.78 -28.86
N VAL A 323 5.18 -3.64 -28.51
CA VAL A 323 5.47 -2.54 -29.42
C VAL A 323 6.98 -2.25 -29.38
N GLU A 324 7.62 -2.30 -30.53
CA GLU A 324 9.02 -1.93 -30.75
C GLU A 324 9.12 -0.66 -31.59
N ASP A 325 10.28 -0.04 -31.61
CA ASP A 325 10.58 1.21 -32.31
C ASP A 325 9.57 2.34 -32.01
N LEU A 326 9.03 2.35 -30.79
CA LEU A 326 8.02 3.29 -30.39
C LEU A 326 8.62 4.69 -30.21
N SER A 327 8.18 5.62 -31.07
CA SER A 327 8.50 7.04 -30.94
C SER A 327 7.20 7.83 -30.91
N ILE A 328 6.92 8.47 -29.78
CA ILE A 328 5.68 9.22 -29.56
C ILE A 328 5.99 10.54 -28.84
N THR A 329 5.17 11.54 -29.13
CA THR A 329 5.15 12.82 -28.41
C THR A 329 3.69 13.19 -28.11
N LEU A 330 3.42 13.68 -26.91
CA LEU A 330 2.09 14.20 -26.56
C LEU A 330 1.63 15.24 -27.62
N LYS A 331 0.36 15.22 -28.04
CA LYS A 331 -0.12 16.06 -29.15
C LYS A 331 0.03 17.54 -28.87
N ASP A 332 -0.49 17.99 -27.74
CA ASP A 332 -0.35 19.36 -27.22
C ASP A 332 -0.56 19.39 -25.69
N GLU A 333 -0.51 20.58 -25.09
CA GLU A 333 -0.64 20.80 -23.65
C GLU A 333 -2.04 20.48 -23.07
N ARG A 334 -3.05 20.28 -23.91
CA ARG A 334 -4.43 19.90 -23.50
C ARG A 334 -4.63 18.39 -23.47
N HIS A 335 -3.67 17.62 -24.00
CA HIS A 335 -3.72 16.18 -24.02
C HIS A 335 -3.10 15.61 -22.74
N PHE A 336 -3.58 14.42 -22.32
CA PHE A 336 -3.18 13.81 -21.05
C PHE A 336 -2.09 12.76 -21.26
N PRO A 337 -0.93 12.89 -20.56
CA PRO A 337 0.13 11.90 -20.64
C PRO A 337 -0.19 10.68 -19.78
N PHE A 338 -1.38 10.08 -19.93
CA PHE A 338 -1.84 8.96 -19.09
C PHE A 338 -1.24 7.61 -19.52
N LEU A 339 -0.05 7.63 -20.12
CA LEU A 339 0.67 6.46 -20.55
C LEU A 339 1.90 6.23 -19.65
N MET A 340 2.04 4.99 -19.22
CA MET A 340 3.18 4.53 -18.40
C MET A 340 3.70 3.22 -18.97
N PHE A 341 5.01 3.10 -19.12
CA PHE A 341 5.72 1.84 -19.39
C PHE A 341 7.18 1.99 -18.97
N PRO A 342 7.88 0.89 -18.65
CA PRO A 342 9.32 0.93 -18.40
C PRO A 342 10.03 1.39 -19.67
N THR A 343 11.01 2.27 -19.56
CA THR A 343 11.87 2.66 -20.68
C THR A 343 13.26 2.07 -20.48
N LEU A 344 13.86 1.58 -21.57
CA LEU A 344 15.18 0.94 -21.54
C LEU A 344 16.33 1.94 -21.66
N GLY A 345 16.04 3.21 -21.92
CA GLY A 345 17.05 4.24 -22.17
C GLY A 345 16.75 5.59 -21.54
N THR A 346 17.73 6.50 -21.60
CA THR A 346 17.66 7.87 -21.07
C THR A 346 16.96 8.86 -22.03
N LYS A 347 16.30 8.35 -23.07
CA LYS A 347 15.73 9.18 -24.16
C LYS A 347 14.27 9.53 -23.99
N SER A 348 13.62 9.10 -22.92
CA SER A 348 12.24 9.45 -22.62
C SER A 348 12.15 10.66 -21.71
N ILE A 349 11.18 11.53 -21.97
CA ILE A 349 10.83 12.65 -21.10
C ILE A 349 9.56 12.30 -20.35
N ARG A 350 9.61 12.48 -19.04
CA ARG A 350 8.49 12.20 -18.14
C ARG A 350 8.18 13.43 -17.29
N MET A 351 6.90 13.59 -16.98
CA MET A 351 6.43 14.51 -15.94
C MET A 351 5.46 13.74 -15.03
N GLN A 352 5.66 13.84 -13.72
CA GLN A 352 4.89 13.11 -12.73
C GLN A 352 4.82 11.59 -13.02
N GLY A 353 5.94 11.03 -13.51
CA GLY A 353 6.09 9.62 -13.89
C GLY A 353 5.39 9.20 -15.18
N LYS A 354 4.77 10.11 -15.94
CA LYS A 354 4.06 9.83 -17.20
C LYS A 354 4.88 10.27 -18.39
N ILE A 355 4.76 9.51 -19.49
CA ILE A 355 5.52 9.75 -20.72
C ILE A 355 4.99 11.01 -21.42
N ILE A 356 5.87 11.98 -21.66
CA ILE A 356 5.61 13.14 -22.50
C ILE A 356 6.14 12.91 -23.92
N ASP A 357 7.33 12.33 -24.00
CA ASP A 357 8.04 12.05 -25.25
C ASP A 357 8.93 10.81 -25.05
N CYS A 358 9.00 9.97 -26.06
CA CYS A 358 10.01 8.90 -26.12
C CYS A 358 10.42 8.62 -27.55
N LYS A 359 11.60 8.01 -27.72
CA LYS A 359 12.18 7.69 -29.04
C LYS A 359 12.81 6.30 -29.03
N ASN A 360 12.38 5.46 -29.98
CA ASN A 360 12.88 4.09 -30.19
C ASN A 360 12.81 3.25 -28.90
N GLU A 361 11.69 3.31 -28.18
CA GLU A 361 11.45 2.54 -26.97
C GLU A 361 10.71 1.24 -27.27
N MET A 362 10.76 0.33 -26.32
CA MET A 362 9.90 -0.87 -26.27
C MET A 362 8.80 -0.66 -25.24
N ALA A 363 7.59 -1.05 -25.57
CA ALA A 363 6.47 -1.00 -24.65
C ALA A 363 5.63 -2.28 -24.72
N VAL A 364 5.11 -2.71 -23.58
CA VAL A 364 4.08 -3.76 -23.47
C VAL A 364 2.81 -3.08 -22.97
N LEU A 365 1.78 -3.05 -23.83
CA LEU A 365 0.58 -2.25 -23.58
C LEU A 365 -0.67 -3.11 -23.57
N SER A 366 -1.58 -2.87 -22.63
CA SER A 366 -2.94 -3.39 -22.78
C SER A 366 -3.67 -2.65 -23.91
N ASN A 367 -4.71 -3.24 -24.47
CA ASN A 367 -5.56 -2.59 -25.47
C ASN A 367 -6.17 -1.27 -24.96
N TRP A 368 -6.36 -1.11 -23.65
CA TRP A 368 -6.86 0.13 -23.04
C TRP A 368 -5.80 1.22 -23.01
N ASP A 369 -4.56 0.88 -22.65
CA ASP A 369 -3.43 1.82 -22.69
C ASP A 369 -3.06 2.19 -24.14
N PHE A 370 -3.18 1.24 -25.07
CA PHE A 370 -2.98 1.50 -26.50
C PHE A 370 -3.99 2.52 -27.04
N LYS A 371 -5.28 2.42 -26.65
CA LYS A 371 -6.32 3.39 -27.03
C LYS A 371 -6.03 4.78 -26.45
N ILE A 372 -5.51 4.88 -25.21
CA ILE A 372 -5.07 6.16 -24.64
C ILE A 372 -3.91 6.72 -25.47
N MET A 373 -2.94 5.88 -25.86
CA MET A 373 -1.81 6.29 -26.68
C MET A 373 -2.27 6.88 -28.03
N GLU A 374 -3.12 6.21 -28.77
CA GLU A 374 -3.63 6.71 -30.05
C GLU A 374 -4.46 8.00 -29.92
N SER A 375 -5.20 8.15 -28.82
CA SER A 375 -5.95 9.35 -28.53
C SER A 375 -5.06 10.55 -28.24
N GLU A 376 -4.03 10.38 -27.42
CA GLU A 376 -3.34 11.51 -26.80
C GLU A 376 -1.98 11.85 -27.44
N TYR A 377 -1.39 10.94 -28.23
CA TYR A 377 -0.04 11.12 -28.76
C TYR A 377 0.02 11.18 -30.28
N ASN A 378 0.95 11.94 -30.81
CA ASN A 378 1.46 11.79 -32.16
C ASN A 378 2.40 10.58 -32.18
N ILE A 379 2.08 9.61 -33.01
CA ILE A 379 2.88 8.39 -33.19
C ILE A 379 3.76 8.59 -34.41
N HIS A 380 5.07 8.74 -34.19
CA HIS A 380 6.05 8.98 -35.27
C HIS A 380 6.60 7.68 -35.87
N SER A 381 6.80 6.68 -35.01
CA SER A 381 7.12 5.31 -35.43
C SER A 381 6.56 4.31 -34.41
N MET A 382 6.20 3.13 -34.90
CA MET A 382 5.70 2.03 -34.11
C MET A 382 5.69 0.75 -34.93
N LYS A 383 6.15 -0.35 -34.32
CA LYS A 383 6.03 -1.69 -34.87
C LYS A 383 5.43 -2.63 -33.83
N ILE A 384 4.29 -3.24 -34.11
CA ILE A 384 3.71 -4.25 -33.23
C ILE A 384 4.33 -5.60 -33.62
N THR A 385 5.03 -6.23 -32.69
CA THR A 385 5.74 -7.50 -32.92
C THR A 385 4.97 -8.71 -32.39
N LYS A 386 4.14 -8.53 -31.36
CA LYS A 386 3.30 -9.60 -30.82
C LYS A 386 1.96 -9.09 -30.34
N VAL A 387 0.96 -9.95 -30.46
CA VAL A 387 -0.36 -9.76 -29.83
C VAL A 387 -0.66 -10.97 -28.96
N TYR A 388 -0.96 -10.70 -27.68
CA TYR A 388 -1.42 -11.69 -26.72
C TYR A 388 -2.94 -11.54 -26.56
N LEU A 389 -3.69 -12.44 -27.20
CA LEU A 389 -5.15 -12.44 -27.18
C LEU A 389 -5.65 -13.40 -26.11
N PHE A 390 -6.29 -12.89 -25.08
CA PHE A 390 -6.92 -13.67 -24.03
C PHE A 390 -8.42 -13.87 -24.30
N ARG A 391 -8.93 -15.04 -23.98
CA ARG A 391 -10.37 -15.19 -23.79
C ARG A 391 -10.79 -14.37 -22.59
N SER A 392 -12.01 -13.86 -22.61
CA SER A 392 -12.53 -13.04 -21.52
C SER A 392 -13.81 -13.63 -20.92
N LYS A 393 -14.04 -13.33 -19.61
CA LYS A 393 -15.22 -13.73 -18.88
C LYS A 393 -15.73 -12.56 -18.05
N LYS A 394 -16.98 -12.17 -18.30
CA LYS A 394 -17.67 -11.14 -17.53
C LYS A 394 -18.13 -11.71 -16.19
N GLY A 395 -18.05 -10.92 -15.13
CA GLY A 395 -18.55 -11.29 -13.80
C GLY A 395 -17.73 -12.39 -13.11
N GLN A 396 -16.46 -12.58 -13.49
CA GLN A 396 -15.60 -13.64 -12.95
C GLN A 396 -15.53 -13.61 -11.42
N TYR A 397 -15.46 -12.41 -10.81
CA TYR A 397 -15.38 -12.23 -9.37
C TYR A 397 -16.64 -11.59 -8.76
N ALA A 398 -17.76 -11.57 -9.49
CA ALA A 398 -19.00 -10.92 -9.07
C ALA A 398 -19.51 -11.45 -7.72
N ASN A 399 -19.52 -12.78 -7.52
CA ASN A 399 -19.97 -13.39 -6.26
C ASN A 399 -19.16 -12.90 -5.03
N PHE A 400 -17.87 -12.69 -5.18
CA PHE A 400 -17.02 -12.16 -4.12
C PHE A 400 -17.35 -10.69 -3.84
N ILE A 401 -17.45 -9.87 -4.86
CA ILE A 401 -17.69 -8.43 -4.72
C ILE A 401 -19.09 -8.17 -4.18
N HIS A 402 -20.12 -8.80 -4.75
CA HIS A 402 -21.51 -8.59 -4.30
C HIS A 402 -21.69 -9.01 -2.84
N PHE A 403 -21.10 -10.14 -2.41
CA PHE A 403 -21.15 -10.56 -1.02
C PHE A 403 -20.64 -9.49 -0.04
N PHE A 404 -19.47 -8.89 -0.33
CA PHE A 404 -18.94 -7.86 0.55
C PHE A 404 -19.62 -6.50 0.37
N MET A 405 -20.15 -6.20 -0.82
CA MET A 405 -20.99 -5.01 -1.02
C MET A 405 -22.28 -5.09 -0.21
N GLU A 406 -22.97 -6.24 -0.18
CA GLU A 406 -24.16 -6.46 0.64
C GLU A 406 -23.85 -6.26 2.13
N GLN A 407 -22.74 -6.82 2.61
CA GLN A 407 -22.30 -6.61 4.00
C GLN A 407 -22.00 -5.15 4.31
N LYS A 408 -21.29 -4.45 3.42
CA LYS A 408 -20.99 -3.01 3.57
C LYS A 408 -22.28 -2.20 3.62
N THR A 409 -23.22 -2.46 2.71
CA THR A 409 -24.50 -1.73 2.63
C THR A 409 -25.37 -2.00 3.85
N ALA A 410 -25.43 -3.25 4.34
CA ALA A 410 -26.13 -3.59 5.58
C ALA A 410 -25.53 -2.86 6.78
N ALA A 411 -24.22 -2.84 6.88
CA ALA A 411 -23.51 -2.12 7.94
C ALA A 411 -23.72 -0.59 7.87
N ASP A 412 -23.71 0.00 6.67
CA ASP A 412 -23.99 1.43 6.49
C ASP A 412 -25.42 1.80 6.95
N LYS A 413 -26.41 0.92 6.73
CA LYS A 413 -27.79 1.12 7.22
C LYS A 413 -27.83 1.17 8.75
N VAL A 414 -27.19 0.22 9.44
CA VAL A 414 -27.15 0.18 10.92
C VAL A 414 -26.40 1.41 11.48
N ARG A 415 -25.27 1.80 10.88
CA ARG A 415 -24.52 3.00 11.32
C ARG A 415 -25.34 4.28 11.25
N ASN A 416 -26.17 4.39 10.23
CA ASN A 416 -26.98 5.60 9.96
C ASN A 416 -28.36 5.53 10.65
N ASP A 417 -28.71 4.42 11.28
CA ASP A 417 -29.97 4.31 12.02
C ASP A 417 -29.86 5.09 13.34
N PRO A 418 -30.71 6.12 13.56
CA PRO A 418 -30.71 6.87 14.80
C PRO A 418 -31.10 6.01 16.02
N ASN A 419 -31.84 4.92 15.82
CA ASN A 419 -32.35 4.04 16.87
C ASN A 419 -31.35 2.90 17.22
N ALA A 420 -30.31 2.67 16.42
CA ALA A 420 -29.32 1.65 16.71
C ALA A 420 -28.46 2.02 17.93
N THR A 421 -28.22 1.04 18.77
CA THR A 421 -27.38 1.19 19.98
C THR A 421 -25.91 1.50 19.60
N PRO A 422 -25.13 2.10 20.54
CA PRO A 422 -23.70 2.32 20.31
C PRO A 422 -22.94 1.04 19.96
N GLU A 423 -23.29 -0.10 20.57
CA GLU A 423 -22.69 -1.40 20.31
C GLU A 423 -23.01 -1.91 18.90
N GLU A 424 -24.27 -1.81 18.46
CA GLU A 424 -24.68 -2.17 17.10
C GLU A 424 -23.97 -1.32 16.05
N LYS A 425 -23.88 -0.01 16.26
CA LYS A 425 -23.14 0.91 15.37
C LYS A 425 -21.66 0.56 15.29
N GLN A 426 -21.07 0.18 16.41
CA GLN A 426 -19.67 -0.23 16.50
C GLN A 426 -19.42 -1.55 15.73
N ASN A 427 -20.26 -2.56 15.95
CA ASN A 427 -20.19 -3.82 15.23
C ASN A 427 -20.37 -3.61 13.72
N ALA A 428 -21.27 -2.71 13.33
CA ALA A 428 -21.47 -2.32 11.94
C ALA A 428 -20.22 -1.63 11.35
N GLU A 429 -19.53 -0.78 12.10
CA GLU A 429 -18.26 -0.17 11.64
C GLU A 429 -17.17 -1.20 11.38
N VAL A 430 -17.03 -2.22 12.23
CA VAL A 430 -16.11 -3.36 12.00
C VAL A 430 -16.47 -4.08 10.71
N GLN A 431 -17.74 -4.46 10.54
CA GLN A 431 -18.20 -5.18 9.34
C GLN A 431 -17.96 -4.38 8.06
N ARG A 432 -18.30 -3.09 8.07
CA ARG A 432 -18.08 -2.17 6.97
C ARG A 432 -16.61 -2.08 6.58
N SER A 433 -15.76 -1.92 7.58
CA SER A 433 -14.31 -1.79 7.37
C SER A 433 -13.70 -3.06 6.78
N ILE A 434 -14.08 -4.22 7.32
CA ILE A 434 -13.65 -5.53 6.78
C ILE A 434 -14.12 -5.67 5.33
N ALA A 435 -15.38 -5.42 5.04
CA ALA A 435 -15.93 -5.54 3.69
C ALA A 435 -15.20 -4.63 2.69
N LYS A 436 -14.95 -3.36 3.05
CA LYS A 436 -14.21 -2.40 2.22
C LYS A 436 -12.79 -2.89 1.93
N VAL A 437 -12.07 -3.33 2.95
CA VAL A 437 -10.68 -3.78 2.81
C VAL A 437 -10.59 -5.08 2.02
N MET A 438 -11.52 -6.03 2.21
CA MET A 438 -11.59 -7.27 1.42
C MET A 438 -11.72 -7.00 -0.07
N MET A 439 -12.64 -6.15 -0.46
CA MET A 439 -12.86 -5.82 -1.87
C MET A 439 -11.63 -5.14 -2.50
N ASN A 440 -11.02 -4.17 -1.81
CA ASN A 440 -9.94 -3.36 -2.37
C ASN A 440 -8.57 -4.04 -2.35
N SER A 441 -8.33 -5.02 -1.47
CA SER A 441 -7.01 -5.63 -1.30
C SER A 441 -6.77 -6.88 -2.16
N SER A 442 -7.80 -7.43 -2.80
CA SER A 442 -7.72 -8.76 -3.41
C SER A 442 -7.00 -8.80 -4.75
N TYR A 443 -7.17 -7.79 -5.62
CA TYR A 443 -6.63 -7.79 -6.99
C TYR A 443 -5.12 -7.55 -7.03
N GLY A 444 -4.60 -6.75 -6.12
CA GLY A 444 -3.16 -6.43 -6.07
C GLY A 444 -2.26 -7.65 -5.89
N LYS A 445 -2.82 -8.74 -5.34
CA LYS A 445 -2.10 -9.99 -5.19
C LYS A 445 -1.78 -10.67 -6.53
N ASP A 446 -2.63 -10.52 -7.53
CA ASP A 446 -2.39 -11.03 -8.88
C ASP A 446 -1.19 -10.35 -9.57
N GLY A 447 -0.92 -9.07 -9.21
CA GLY A 447 0.22 -8.30 -9.72
C GLY A 447 1.51 -8.45 -8.89
N THR A 448 1.62 -9.46 -8.03
CA THR A 448 2.83 -9.69 -7.23
C THR A 448 4.02 -10.03 -8.13
N LYS A 449 5.16 -9.37 -7.90
CA LYS A 449 6.43 -9.68 -8.60
C LYS A 449 6.82 -11.14 -8.36
N LEU A 450 7.34 -11.82 -9.40
CA LEU A 450 7.80 -13.22 -9.30
C LEU A 450 9.08 -13.36 -8.49
N ILE A 451 9.92 -12.34 -8.51
CA ILE A 451 11.21 -12.33 -7.83
C ILE A 451 11.20 -11.14 -6.86
N ARG A 452 11.59 -11.41 -5.65
CA ARG A 452 11.79 -10.39 -4.62
C ARG A 452 13.22 -10.41 -4.14
N GLN A 453 13.83 -9.25 -4.10
CA GLN A 453 15.08 -9.07 -3.39
C GLN A 453 14.76 -8.89 -1.91
N CYS A 454 15.17 -9.85 -1.10
CA CYS A 454 15.05 -9.78 0.34
C CYS A 454 16.35 -9.26 0.94
N ASN A 455 16.23 -8.55 2.06
CA ASN A 455 17.36 -8.16 2.88
C ASN A 455 17.40 -9.05 4.10
N SER A 456 18.61 -9.33 4.60
CA SER A 456 18.83 -9.96 5.88
C SER A 456 19.38 -8.96 6.87
N THR A 457 18.92 -9.05 8.10
CA THR A 457 19.45 -8.24 9.20
C THR A 457 20.70 -8.88 9.73
N ILE A 458 21.78 -8.11 9.83
CA ILE A 458 23.06 -8.51 10.43
C ILE A 458 23.41 -7.56 11.58
N TYR A 459 24.18 -8.05 12.53
CA TYR A 459 24.76 -7.26 13.60
C TYR A 459 26.20 -6.86 13.23
N ASN A 460 26.42 -5.56 13.16
CA ASN A 460 27.76 -5.00 12.95
C ASN A 460 28.44 -4.78 14.30
N LYS A 461 29.52 -5.56 14.56
CA LYS A 461 30.27 -5.51 15.82
C LYS A 461 31.02 -4.20 16.03
N ASP A 462 31.48 -3.55 14.96
CA ASP A 462 32.30 -2.34 15.03
C ASP A 462 31.46 -1.10 15.42
N SER A 463 30.24 -1.05 14.90
CA SER A 463 29.31 0.05 15.17
C SER A 463 28.28 -0.25 16.26
N ASP A 464 28.21 -1.49 16.73
CA ASP A 464 27.23 -1.99 17.72
C ASP A 464 25.76 -1.74 17.30
N ILE A 465 25.45 -1.77 15.99
CA ILE A 465 24.11 -1.57 15.46
C ILE A 465 23.69 -2.68 14.49
N LEU A 466 22.38 -2.75 14.22
CA LEU A 466 21.83 -3.61 13.16
C LEU A 466 21.98 -2.94 11.79
N GLU A 467 22.42 -3.69 10.80
CA GLU A 467 22.50 -3.30 9.40
C GLU A 467 21.69 -4.21 8.50
N GLN A 468 21.44 -3.77 7.27
CA GLN A 468 20.76 -4.56 6.25
C GLN A 468 21.76 -5.00 5.20
N GLN A 469 21.79 -6.29 4.91
CA GLN A 469 22.58 -6.88 3.83
C GLN A 469 21.64 -7.46 2.78
N ALA A 470 21.89 -7.18 1.51
CA ALA A 470 21.15 -7.81 0.42
C ALA A 470 21.34 -9.33 0.48
N LYS A 471 20.23 -10.05 0.41
CA LYS A 471 20.19 -11.52 0.35
C LYS A 471 19.84 -11.93 -1.09
N ASP A 472 20.01 -13.22 -1.37
CA ASP A 472 19.62 -13.80 -2.65
C ASP A 472 18.15 -13.55 -2.97
N GLU A 473 17.85 -13.42 -4.24
CA GLU A 473 16.49 -13.27 -4.74
C GLU A 473 15.62 -14.47 -4.37
N ILE A 474 14.42 -14.22 -3.88
CA ILE A 474 13.46 -15.25 -3.52
C ILE A 474 12.37 -15.31 -4.60
N ALA A 475 12.18 -16.51 -5.18
CA ALA A 475 11.05 -16.76 -6.06
C ALA A 475 9.73 -16.69 -5.25
N MET A 476 8.80 -15.89 -5.74
CA MET A 476 7.48 -15.73 -5.14
C MET A 476 6.47 -16.70 -5.76
N PRO A 477 5.39 -17.05 -5.03
CA PRO A 477 4.29 -17.80 -5.61
C PRO A 477 3.73 -17.07 -6.84
N GLU A 478 3.48 -17.81 -7.88
CA GLU A 478 2.86 -17.29 -9.10
C GLU A 478 1.38 -17.04 -8.88
N TYR A 479 0.91 -15.90 -9.38
CA TYR A 479 -0.49 -15.50 -9.41
C TYR A 479 -0.92 -15.25 -10.85
N TYR A 480 -2.22 -15.10 -11.09
CA TYR A 480 -2.71 -14.84 -12.43
C TYR A 480 -2.63 -13.34 -12.77
N LEU A 481 -1.43 -12.89 -13.15
CA LEU A 481 -1.10 -11.51 -13.47
C LEU A 481 -2.07 -10.82 -14.45
N PRO A 482 -2.60 -11.48 -15.52
CA PRO A 482 -3.48 -10.82 -16.47
C PRO A 482 -4.70 -10.17 -15.81
N SER A 483 -5.28 -10.77 -14.76
CA SER A 483 -6.38 -10.14 -14.00
C SER A 483 -6.01 -8.75 -13.48
N ALA A 484 -4.83 -8.62 -12.85
CA ALA A 484 -4.38 -7.34 -12.29
C ALA A 484 -4.13 -6.29 -13.38
N ILE A 485 -3.53 -6.70 -14.52
CA ILE A 485 -3.28 -5.80 -15.66
C ILE A 485 -4.60 -5.19 -16.13
N PHE A 486 -5.61 -6.02 -16.43
CA PHE A 486 -6.86 -5.53 -17.02
C PHE A 486 -7.77 -4.81 -16.02
N ILE A 487 -7.78 -5.18 -14.75
CA ILE A 487 -8.47 -4.41 -13.70
C ILE A 487 -7.91 -3.00 -13.63
N CYS A 488 -6.59 -2.84 -13.55
CA CYS A 488 -5.95 -1.54 -13.49
C CYS A 488 -6.07 -0.74 -14.79
N ALA A 489 -5.90 -1.38 -15.95
CA ALA A 489 -6.00 -0.72 -17.25
C ALA A 489 -7.41 -0.17 -17.50
N ARG A 490 -8.45 -0.92 -17.16
CA ARG A 490 -9.85 -0.45 -17.27
C ARG A 490 -10.15 0.67 -16.28
N ALA A 491 -9.57 0.65 -15.07
CA ALA A 491 -9.70 1.72 -14.10
C ALA A 491 -9.07 3.03 -14.64
N ARG A 492 -7.86 2.94 -15.22
CA ARG A 492 -7.20 4.07 -15.89
C ARG A 492 -8.04 4.60 -17.06
N PHE A 493 -8.61 3.70 -17.85
CA PHE A 493 -9.43 4.08 -19.01
C PHE A 493 -10.74 4.78 -18.59
N GLN A 494 -11.36 4.38 -17.48
CA GLN A 494 -12.54 5.09 -16.93
C GLN A 494 -12.18 6.52 -16.52
N LEU A 495 -11.07 6.69 -15.78
CA LEU A 495 -10.57 8.00 -15.41
C LEU A 495 -10.24 8.86 -16.65
N PHE A 496 -9.54 8.27 -17.61
CA PHE A 496 -9.21 8.91 -18.88
C PHE A 496 -10.47 9.37 -19.63
N SER A 497 -11.50 8.52 -19.72
CA SER A 497 -12.75 8.83 -20.38
C SER A 497 -13.47 10.03 -19.75
N ALA A 498 -13.38 10.19 -18.43
CA ALA A 498 -13.91 11.38 -17.75
C ALA A 498 -13.03 12.62 -18.01
N ALA A 499 -11.72 12.46 -17.96
CA ALA A 499 -10.78 13.57 -18.15
C ALA A 499 -10.89 14.20 -19.55
N ILE A 500 -11.04 13.40 -20.60
CA ILE A 500 -11.19 13.93 -21.99
C ILE A 500 -12.48 14.71 -22.21
N LEU A 501 -13.53 14.51 -21.41
CA LEU A 501 -14.76 15.30 -21.52
C LEU A 501 -14.53 16.75 -21.14
N VAL A 502 -13.65 17.00 -20.17
CA VAL A 502 -13.44 18.32 -19.56
C VAL A 502 -12.12 18.99 -19.95
N ARG A 503 -11.18 18.27 -20.54
CA ARG A 503 -9.88 18.73 -21.05
C ARG A 503 -9.27 19.96 -20.33
N ASP A 504 -9.57 21.17 -20.77
CA ASP A 504 -9.01 22.41 -20.24
C ASP A 504 -9.46 22.71 -18.80
N ASP A 505 -10.53 22.09 -18.34
CA ASP A 505 -11.13 22.24 -17.02
C ASP A 505 -10.77 21.11 -16.05
N PHE A 506 -9.93 20.17 -16.50
CA PHE A 506 -9.35 19.15 -15.64
C PHE A 506 -8.24 19.72 -14.77
N ILE A 507 -8.40 19.62 -13.46
CA ILE A 507 -7.41 20.11 -12.48
C ILE A 507 -6.48 18.97 -12.03
N TYR A 508 -7.05 17.92 -11.45
CA TYR A 508 -6.29 16.87 -10.79
C TYR A 508 -7.03 15.53 -10.76
N SER A 509 -6.28 14.45 -10.76
CA SER A 509 -6.80 13.11 -10.48
C SER A 509 -5.89 12.34 -9.51
N ASP A 510 -6.52 11.48 -8.72
CA ASP A 510 -5.80 10.50 -7.91
C ASP A 510 -6.53 9.16 -7.93
N THR A 511 -6.04 8.27 -8.77
CA THR A 511 -6.49 6.87 -8.90
C THR A 511 -7.95 6.73 -9.37
N ASP A 512 -8.91 7.06 -8.53
CA ASP A 512 -10.35 6.89 -8.70
C ASP A 512 -11.14 8.20 -8.56
N SER A 513 -10.43 9.32 -8.42
CA SER A 513 -11.06 10.64 -8.28
C SER A 513 -10.63 11.64 -9.36
N ILE A 514 -11.52 12.58 -9.67
CA ILE A 514 -11.28 13.70 -10.59
C ILE A 514 -11.67 15.01 -9.92
N LYS A 515 -10.84 16.04 -10.11
CA LYS A 515 -11.10 17.41 -9.67
C LYS A 515 -11.16 18.30 -10.90
N VAL A 516 -12.21 19.12 -10.99
CA VAL A 516 -12.51 19.95 -12.16
C VAL A 516 -12.91 21.37 -11.74
N THR A 517 -12.83 22.32 -12.67
CA THR A 517 -13.35 23.68 -12.49
C THR A 517 -14.89 23.70 -12.44
N SER A 518 -15.50 24.84 -12.17
CA SER A 518 -16.97 25.01 -12.26
C SER A 518 -17.52 24.72 -13.66
N GLU A 519 -16.82 25.17 -14.70
CA GLU A 519 -17.14 24.89 -16.08
C GLU A 519 -17.06 23.40 -16.40
N GLY A 520 -15.98 22.75 -15.96
CA GLY A 520 -15.81 21.30 -16.07
C GLY A 520 -16.89 20.51 -15.34
N ASN A 521 -17.35 20.98 -14.18
CA ASN A 521 -18.46 20.38 -13.44
C ASN A 521 -19.76 20.42 -14.25
N GLU A 522 -20.10 21.55 -14.90
CA GLU A 522 -21.29 21.65 -15.73
C GLU A 522 -21.19 20.76 -16.99
N ILE A 523 -20.00 20.61 -17.58
CA ILE A 523 -19.77 19.66 -18.68
C ILE A 523 -20.03 18.22 -18.21
N LEU A 524 -19.48 17.82 -17.05
CA LEU A 524 -19.67 16.46 -16.53
C LEU A 524 -21.13 16.16 -16.21
N LYS A 525 -21.83 17.06 -15.53
CA LYS A 525 -23.25 16.89 -15.18
C LYS A 525 -24.17 16.70 -16.40
N ASN A 526 -23.86 17.39 -17.51
CA ASN A 526 -24.65 17.35 -18.73
C ASN A 526 -24.19 16.23 -19.69
N SER A 527 -23.12 15.51 -19.40
CA SER A 527 -22.59 14.46 -20.27
C SER A 527 -23.31 13.13 -20.05
N PRO A 528 -23.87 12.49 -21.09
CA PRO A 528 -24.44 11.15 -20.98
C PRO A 528 -23.38 10.06 -20.73
N TYR A 529 -22.10 10.40 -20.88
CA TYR A 529 -20.97 9.49 -20.67
C TYR A 529 -20.37 9.57 -19.27
N PHE A 530 -20.85 10.49 -18.42
CA PHE A 530 -20.40 10.65 -17.05
C PHE A 530 -21.53 10.24 -16.10
N ASP A 531 -21.49 9.00 -15.69
CA ASP A 531 -22.57 8.35 -14.95
C ASP A 531 -22.43 8.60 -13.45
N VAL A 532 -23.29 9.47 -12.91
CA VAL A 532 -23.27 9.87 -11.49
C VAL A 532 -24.39 9.16 -10.74
N ASP A 533 -24.00 8.47 -9.67
CA ASP A 533 -24.91 7.79 -8.75
C ASP A 533 -24.28 7.71 -7.35
N PRO A 534 -24.99 8.07 -6.28
CA PRO A 534 -24.41 8.16 -4.94
C PRO A 534 -24.06 6.80 -4.30
N TYR A 535 -24.53 5.68 -4.86
CA TYR A 535 -24.40 4.37 -4.23
C TYR A 535 -23.94 3.25 -5.16
N ARG A 536 -24.17 3.39 -6.47
CA ARG A 536 -23.94 2.32 -7.42
C ARG A 536 -22.45 2.06 -7.63
N LEU A 537 -22.07 0.79 -7.54
CA LEU A 537 -20.73 0.31 -7.79
C LEU A 537 -20.21 0.77 -9.17
N GLY A 538 -19.08 1.44 -9.21
CA GLY A 538 -18.42 1.91 -10.43
C GLY A 538 -18.94 3.24 -10.98
N ALA A 539 -20.03 3.80 -10.43
CA ALA A 539 -20.50 5.13 -10.77
C ALA A 539 -19.67 6.22 -10.09
N TRP A 540 -19.69 7.41 -10.65
CA TRP A 540 -19.11 8.59 -10.03
C TRP A 540 -20.01 9.11 -8.90
N GLY A 541 -19.43 9.33 -7.72
CA GLY A 541 -20.05 10.00 -6.59
C GLY A 541 -19.56 11.45 -6.50
N TYR A 542 -20.46 12.39 -6.36
CA TYR A 542 -20.10 13.79 -6.11
C TYR A 542 -19.66 13.95 -4.65
N GLU A 543 -18.43 14.40 -4.42
CA GLU A 543 -17.86 14.61 -3.08
C GLU A 543 -18.06 16.06 -2.56
N GLY A 544 -18.46 16.96 -3.43
CA GLY A 544 -18.72 18.36 -3.07
C GLY A 544 -17.86 19.38 -3.82
N LYS A 545 -18.10 20.63 -3.46
CA LYS A 545 -17.39 21.79 -3.97
C LYS A 545 -16.31 22.21 -2.96
N TYR A 546 -15.15 22.56 -3.45
CA TYR A 546 -14.09 23.22 -2.71
C TYR A 546 -14.22 24.74 -2.88
N ASP A 547 -14.46 25.45 -1.79
CA ASP A 547 -14.60 26.91 -1.83
C ASP A 547 -13.29 27.55 -2.30
N THR A 548 -12.16 27.06 -1.79
CA THR A 548 -10.83 27.37 -2.30
C THR A 548 -9.99 26.12 -2.34
N ALA A 549 -9.04 26.03 -3.29
CA ALA A 549 -8.10 24.91 -3.37
C ALA A 549 -6.75 25.35 -3.94
N ARG A 550 -5.69 24.69 -3.53
CA ARG A 550 -4.33 24.79 -4.11
C ARG A 550 -3.71 23.42 -4.24
N PHE A 551 -3.35 23.05 -5.46
CA PHE A 551 -2.69 21.79 -5.78
C PHE A 551 -1.20 22.06 -6.04
N VAL A 552 -0.32 21.36 -5.32
CA VAL A 552 1.14 21.55 -5.42
C VAL A 552 1.77 20.45 -6.28
N ARG A 553 1.39 19.21 -6.03
CA ARG A 553 1.82 18.02 -6.77
C ARG A 553 0.91 16.83 -6.46
N GLN A 554 1.24 15.68 -7.03
CA GLN A 554 0.54 14.42 -6.72
C GLN A 554 0.46 14.20 -5.21
N LYS A 555 -0.74 13.89 -4.70
CA LYS A 555 -1.01 13.63 -3.28
C LYS A 555 -0.56 14.75 -2.34
N THR A 556 -0.46 16.00 -2.85
CA THR A 556 -0.09 17.18 -2.06
C THR A 556 -0.93 18.37 -2.52
N TYR A 557 -2.00 18.64 -1.80
CA TYR A 557 -2.95 19.73 -2.06
C TYR A 557 -3.68 20.14 -0.79
N SER A 558 -4.22 21.34 -0.80
CA SER A 558 -5.08 21.89 0.26
C SER A 558 -6.38 22.41 -0.33
N TYR A 559 -7.47 22.29 0.42
CA TYR A 559 -8.76 22.87 0.04
C TYR A 559 -9.57 23.28 1.26
N THR A 560 -10.50 24.22 1.08
CA THR A 560 -11.52 24.58 2.06
C THR A 560 -12.87 24.08 1.59
N GLN A 561 -13.61 23.46 2.48
CA GLN A 561 -14.96 22.96 2.24
C GLN A 561 -15.77 23.16 3.52
N ASN A 562 -16.94 23.79 3.42
CA ASN A 562 -17.79 24.11 4.58
C ASN A 562 -17.02 24.85 5.70
N ASP A 563 -16.23 25.86 5.36
CA ASP A 563 -15.38 26.64 6.24
C ASP A 563 -14.24 25.86 6.93
N GLU A 564 -14.09 24.56 6.65
CA GLU A 564 -12.98 23.75 7.17
C GLU A 564 -11.86 23.64 6.14
N ARG A 565 -10.61 23.85 6.60
CA ARG A 565 -9.40 23.68 5.79
C ARG A 565 -8.87 22.26 5.91
N HIS A 566 -8.67 21.61 4.79
CA HIS A 566 -8.12 20.27 4.67
C HIS A 566 -6.77 20.28 3.97
N TYR A 567 -5.86 19.41 4.43
CA TYR A 567 -4.55 19.20 3.81
C TYR A 567 -4.36 17.70 3.49
N THR A 568 -4.08 17.41 2.25
CA THR A 568 -3.58 16.11 1.81
C THR A 568 -2.12 16.29 1.44
N VAL A 569 -1.21 15.70 2.22
CA VAL A 569 0.23 15.82 2.00
C VAL A 569 0.89 14.47 2.16
N CYS A 570 1.48 13.97 1.07
CA CYS A 570 2.13 12.67 1.05
C CYS A 570 3.30 12.62 2.05
N GLY A 571 3.24 11.67 2.97
CA GLY A 571 4.29 11.45 3.98
C GLY A 571 4.24 12.38 5.19
N ALA A 572 3.33 13.36 5.25
CA ALA A 572 3.14 14.20 6.43
C ALA A 572 2.20 13.52 7.44
N PRO A 573 2.58 13.40 8.72
CA PRO A 573 1.68 12.99 9.78
C PRO A 573 0.59 14.04 10.01
N GLU A 574 -0.47 13.67 10.72
CA GLU A 574 -1.63 14.55 10.95
C GLU A 574 -1.29 15.79 11.76
N SER A 575 -0.36 15.66 12.73
CA SER A 575 0.17 16.79 13.52
C SER A 575 0.80 17.86 12.60
N ILE A 576 1.63 17.44 11.65
CA ILE A 576 2.26 18.34 10.68
C ILE A 576 1.20 19.03 9.80
N LYS A 577 0.18 18.31 9.34
CA LYS A 577 -0.90 18.91 8.52
C LYS A 577 -1.62 20.02 9.27
N LYS A 578 -1.87 19.86 10.57
CA LYS A 578 -2.50 20.89 11.42
C LYS A 578 -1.65 22.15 11.57
N SER A 579 -0.33 22.05 11.41
CA SER A 579 0.59 23.18 11.50
C SER A 579 0.75 23.99 10.21
N MET A 580 0.22 23.51 9.08
CA MET A 580 0.38 24.13 7.78
C MET A 580 -0.47 25.40 7.62
N LYS A 581 0.12 26.43 6.98
CA LYS A 581 -0.59 27.65 6.56
C LYS A 581 -0.68 27.68 5.04
N ILE A 582 -1.81 28.16 4.52
CA ILE A 582 -2.09 28.14 3.06
C ILE A 582 -1.12 29.03 2.29
N ASP A 583 -0.75 30.20 2.83
CA ASP A 583 0.11 31.17 2.13
C ASP A 583 1.49 30.60 1.83
N ASP A 584 1.99 29.70 2.71
CA ASP A 584 3.27 29.04 2.57
C ASP A 584 3.16 27.68 1.84
N PHE A 585 1.96 27.22 1.48
CA PHE A 585 1.73 25.91 0.91
C PHE A 585 2.19 25.85 -0.54
N LYS A 586 3.46 25.51 -0.75
CA LYS A 586 4.17 25.49 -2.03
C LYS A 586 5.28 24.42 -2.03
N PRO A 587 5.82 24.06 -3.22
CA PRO A 587 6.99 23.22 -3.30
C PRO A 587 8.16 23.83 -2.53
N GLY A 588 8.89 23.00 -1.78
CA GLY A 588 10.00 23.44 -0.93
C GLY A 588 9.61 24.04 0.41
N MET A 589 8.31 24.19 0.73
CA MET A 589 7.87 24.62 2.05
C MET A 589 8.52 23.75 3.14
N ILE A 590 9.14 24.38 4.12
CA ILE A 590 9.77 23.75 5.27
C ILE A 590 8.97 24.11 6.51
N ILE A 591 8.67 23.12 7.33
CA ILE A 591 8.11 23.27 8.68
C ILE A 591 9.18 22.75 9.62
N THR A 592 9.78 23.65 10.40
CA THR A 592 10.84 23.27 11.34
C THR A 592 10.25 22.58 12.57
N LEU A 593 11.08 21.81 13.26
CA LEU A 593 10.66 21.15 14.50
C LEU A 593 10.28 22.17 15.58
N GLU A 594 10.98 23.31 15.63
CA GLU A 594 10.69 24.43 16.54
C GLU A 594 9.28 24.98 16.30
N GLN A 595 8.91 25.25 15.03
CA GLN A 595 7.57 25.72 14.68
C GLN A 595 6.47 24.71 15.07
N ILE A 596 6.75 23.41 14.97
CA ILE A 596 5.81 22.36 15.35
C ILE A 596 5.61 22.36 16.89
N HIS A 597 6.70 22.43 17.64
CA HIS A 597 6.67 22.45 19.10
C HIS A 597 6.02 23.72 19.67
N GLU A 598 6.23 24.90 19.04
CA GLU A 598 5.54 26.15 19.42
C GLU A 598 4.01 26.05 19.35
N MET A 599 3.50 25.16 18.48
CA MET A 599 2.07 24.87 18.37
C MET A 599 1.59 23.73 19.30
N GLY A 600 2.46 23.20 20.15
CA GLY A 600 2.14 22.07 21.04
C GLY A 600 1.91 20.75 20.29
N LEU A 601 2.49 20.59 19.09
CA LEU A 601 2.35 19.41 18.26
C LEU A 601 3.64 18.59 18.23
N GLU A 602 3.54 17.31 17.92
CA GLU A 602 4.68 16.40 17.72
C GLU A 602 5.17 16.45 16.27
N GLY A 603 6.49 16.38 16.08
CA GLY A 603 7.14 16.29 14.79
C GLY A 603 6.93 14.93 14.09
N ARG A 604 7.55 14.78 12.94
CA ARG A 604 7.58 13.50 12.24
C ARG A 604 8.59 12.57 12.91
N LEU A 605 8.14 11.42 13.40
CA LEU A 605 9.00 10.42 14.01
C LEU A 605 9.70 9.56 12.95
N LEU A 606 11.03 9.55 12.97
CA LEU A 606 11.87 8.72 12.12
C LEU A 606 12.65 7.70 12.96
N PRO A 607 12.61 6.40 12.62
CA PRO A 607 13.38 5.40 13.33
C PRO A 607 14.87 5.49 12.97
N VAL A 608 15.72 5.67 13.99
CA VAL A 608 17.18 5.66 13.90
C VAL A 608 17.72 4.47 14.66
N ARG A 609 18.46 3.57 13.99
CA ARG A 609 19.10 2.44 14.62
C ARG A 609 20.30 2.90 15.45
N VAL A 610 20.34 2.42 16.68
CA VAL A 610 21.36 2.70 17.69
C VAL A 610 21.72 1.39 18.40
N PRO A 611 22.82 1.34 19.17
CA PRO A 611 23.08 0.26 20.11
C PRO A 611 21.86 -0.05 20.98
N GLY A 612 21.46 -1.30 21.03
CA GLY A 612 20.31 -1.81 21.79
C GLY A 612 19.00 -1.88 20.99
N GLY A 613 18.85 -1.14 19.89
CA GLY A 613 17.62 -1.16 19.07
C GLY A 613 17.41 0.09 18.25
N VAL A 614 16.27 0.79 18.46
CA VAL A 614 15.83 1.92 17.66
C VAL A 614 15.39 3.08 18.55
N ILE A 615 15.78 4.31 18.18
CA ILE A 615 15.24 5.55 18.72
C ILE A 615 14.32 6.18 17.68
N LEU A 616 13.16 6.65 18.11
CA LEU A 616 12.31 7.53 17.29
C LEU A 616 12.80 8.98 17.47
N GLU A 617 13.35 9.54 16.39
CA GLU A 617 13.84 10.92 16.37
C GLU A 617 12.79 11.81 15.73
N GLU A 618 12.43 12.89 16.39
CA GLU A 618 11.53 13.89 15.84
C GLU A 618 12.25 14.74 14.80
N THR A 619 11.59 15.00 13.71
CA THR A 619 12.08 15.86 12.63
C THR A 619 10.98 16.82 12.17
N GLY A 620 11.38 17.94 11.61
CA GLY A 620 10.50 18.78 10.82
C GLY A 620 10.02 18.06 9.54
N PHE A 621 9.36 18.79 8.68
CA PHE A 621 8.83 18.28 7.45
C PHE A 621 9.12 19.26 6.29
N GLN A 622 9.39 18.71 5.11
CA GLN A 622 9.57 19.51 3.89
C GLN A 622 8.69 18.94 2.76
N ILE A 623 7.93 19.82 2.11
CA ILE A 623 7.28 19.48 0.84
C ILE A 623 8.36 19.44 -0.25
N SER A 624 8.53 18.29 -0.89
CA SER A 624 9.52 18.13 -1.95
C SER A 624 9.32 19.15 -3.07
N THR A 625 10.40 19.70 -3.58
CA THR A 625 10.41 20.65 -4.72
C THR A 625 10.17 19.99 -6.05
N VAL A 626 10.50 18.69 -6.18
CA VAL A 626 10.43 17.92 -7.42
C VAL A 626 9.94 16.49 -7.14
N ASP A 627 9.31 15.86 -8.12
CA ASP A 627 9.10 14.42 -8.10
C ASP A 627 10.39 13.72 -8.53
N ASN A 628 10.85 12.74 -7.73
CA ASN A 628 12.11 12.00 -7.97
C ASN A 628 12.08 11.13 -9.25
N TRP A 629 10.97 11.10 -9.97
CA TRP A 629 10.75 10.26 -11.16
C TRP A 629 10.77 11.04 -12.46
N ASP A 630 10.88 12.38 -12.39
CA ASP A 630 10.79 13.24 -13.55
C ASP A 630 12.17 13.70 -13.94
N GLU A 631 12.61 13.29 -15.12
CA GLU A 631 13.93 13.62 -15.62
C GLU A 631 13.84 14.29 -16.99
N TYR A 632 14.46 15.45 -17.09
CA TYR A 632 14.68 16.16 -18.33
C TYR A 632 16.13 16.66 -18.39
N ASN A 633 16.87 16.20 -19.41
CA ASN A 633 18.32 16.52 -19.57
C ASN A 633 19.16 16.19 -18.31
N GLY A 634 18.89 15.07 -17.64
CA GLY A 634 19.61 14.65 -16.44
C GLY A 634 19.30 15.47 -15.18
N ARG A 635 18.21 16.24 -15.16
CA ARG A 635 17.74 17.02 -14.02
C ARG A 635 16.31 16.69 -13.69
N ASN A 636 15.97 16.70 -12.40
CA ASN A 636 14.58 16.55 -11.96
C ASN A 636 13.74 17.71 -12.51
N MET A 637 12.58 17.38 -13.07
CA MET A 637 11.70 18.33 -13.72
C MET A 637 10.64 18.86 -12.75
N PRO A 638 10.52 20.19 -12.53
CA PRO A 638 9.44 20.76 -11.77
C PRO A 638 8.12 20.66 -12.53
N ILE A 639 6.99 20.67 -11.81
CA ILE A 639 5.66 20.80 -12.42
C ILE A 639 5.48 22.28 -12.81
N ASP A 640 5.78 22.59 -14.06
CA ASP A 640 5.71 23.95 -14.63
C ASP A 640 5.01 23.91 -15.98
N PHE A 641 3.96 24.71 -16.14
CA PHE A 641 3.12 24.71 -17.34
C PHE A 641 3.85 25.22 -18.58
N GLN A 642 4.68 26.26 -18.44
CA GLN A 642 5.40 26.81 -19.57
C GLN A 642 6.45 25.81 -20.06
N LEU A 643 7.20 25.20 -19.14
CA LEU A 643 8.18 24.16 -19.47
C LEU A 643 7.50 22.95 -20.15
N PHE A 644 6.35 22.49 -19.61
CA PHE A 644 5.56 21.40 -20.18
C PHE A 644 5.18 21.69 -21.64
N ARG A 645 4.59 22.86 -21.90
CA ARG A 645 4.18 23.30 -23.22
C ARG A 645 5.37 23.43 -24.18
N ASP A 646 6.49 24.02 -23.74
CA ASP A 646 7.66 24.24 -24.57
C ASP A 646 8.37 22.93 -24.96
N ILE A 647 8.39 21.94 -24.06
CA ILE A 647 8.88 20.60 -24.36
C ILE A 647 8.04 19.97 -25.47
N ILE A 648 6.71 19.95 -25.33
CA ILE A 648 5.81 19.33 -26.30
C ILE A 648 5.95 20.01 -27.67
N LYS A 649 5.95 21.36 -27.74
CA LYS A 649 6.09 22.11 -28.98
C LYS A 649 7.42 21.82 -29.69
N ARG A 650 8.52 21.85 -28.94
CA ARG A 650 9.85 21.58 -29.49
C ARG A 650 9.99 20.14 -29.99
N LYS A 651 9.46 19.16 -29.25
CA LYS A 651 9.53 17.76 -29.63
C LYS A 651 8.70 17.46 -30.87
N ASN A 652 7.48 17.97 -30.96
CA ASN A 652 6.67 17.84 -32.18
C ASN A 652 7.28 18.56 -33.40
N ALA A 653 8.01 19.67 -33.21
CA ALA A 653 8.69 20.36 -34.32
C ALA A 653 9.87 19.55 -34.88
N ASN A 654 10.52 18.70 -34.07
CA ASN A 654 11.64 17.86 -34.51
C ASN A 654 11.22 16.69 -35.44
N TYR A 655 9.95 16.45 -35.58
CA TYR A 655 9.39 15.39 -36.44
C TYR A 655 8.67 15.97 -37.68
N LYS A 656 8.56 17.29 -37.80
CA LYS A 656 8.12 17.98 -39.01
C LYS A 656 9.29 18.25 -39.95
#